data_31ab126fbc0ccaed8f05ee85c33d8f53
#
_entry.id   31ab126fbc0ccaed8f05ee85c33d8f53
#
_cell.length_a   1.000
_cell.length_b   1.000
_cell.length_c   1.000
_cell.angle_alpha   90.00
_cell.angle_beta   90.00
_cell.angle_gamma   90.00
#
_symmetry.space_group_name_H-M   'P 1'
#
loop_
_entity.id
_entity.type
_entity.pdbx_description
1 polymer ?
#
loop_
_entity_poly.entity_id
_entity_poly.type
_entity_poly.pdbx_seq_one_letter_code
_entity_poly.pdbx_strand_id
1 'polypeptide(L)'
;MSKVMPRCMAAFVALALWVSGSFAQPLLVEGTNTVFQRVLTRPAAVLYDGVDGSAIEQVPAFQPYYVFASQAEWKQVGPSATRAPTGWLKTGEVVDWKQNIVGAFTNGAGRKRQLMFQSEDDLRWLLNHEALPQVQDRLLAEASAGISQGENGVVSVEPEEFVNIREDLYVMPILDFVEDLHPLNYEDILLMEVASVPLQTETNTLQTDTGGGTGEFDVGIVFVLDTTQSMETYIARTQKVLQNTVERIAGTEIGKLVNFGAIGFRDNTDAVPALEYRTKVLADMKRRDDQSEVVNAIGGARVAIANSPGFNEDSLAGVEDAIDKIDWNQTGAGDPIDARYVILVTDAGPKDPRDPNARSEIGVEEVQADAEGKNIVTMTLHLKTPTGGEANHAYAESKYRALSTYAGRQYYFPIEGGSEEAFEGVATRLVTAITDHVRVARGEGAVLSEDEAGADLVELGRAMRLAYLGSKNGTQAPNVIRGWMSDKAVEAPQSLSVEPRLLITKNEMATMAELLDNLVRLGEQSQGGDDALNFFTQVRGVIADMATNPERRLNTDADTLGGALEYLEQLPYRSQLLQMTEDRWAQSAMLRRSIIDGMRQKLTQYRKWLFDPQVWTALHDGATDGELVFAMPFDVLP
;
A
#
# COMPACT_ATOMS: atom_id res chain seq x y z
N MET A 1 76.20 13.30 -59.99
CA MET A 1 75.63 11.92 -59.86
C MET A 1 75.55 11.59 -58.41
N SER A 2 74.37 11.70 -57.83
CA SER A 2 74.07 11.21 -56.45
C SER A 2 72.62 10.88 -56.41
N LYS A 3 72.30 9.61 -56.19
CA LYS A 3 70.95 9.06 -56.08
C LYS A 3 70.40 9.34 -54.68
N VAL A 4 69.28 10.03 -54.60
CA VAL A 4 68.50 10.18 -53.39
C VAL A 4 67.38 9.10 -53.37
N MET A 5 67.43 8.23 -52.41
CA MET A 5 66.35 7.26 -52.05
C MET A 5 65.28 7.91 -51.17
N PRO A 6 63.99 7.74 -51.40
CA PRO A 6 62.99 8.18 -50.48
C PRO A 6 62.76 7.11 -49.39
N ARG A 7 62.76 7.54 -48.13
CA ARG A 7 62.32 6.76 -46.95
C ARG A 7 60.81 6.69 -46.93
N CYS A 8 60.25 5.48 -47.05
CA CYS A 8 58.88 5.21 -46.74
C CYS A 8 58.67 5.22 -45.19
N MET A 9 57.94 6.17 -44.75
CA MET A 9 57.43 6.23 -43.34
C MET A 9 56.13 5.43 -43.29
N ALA A 10 56.16 4.23 -42.68
CA ALA A 10 54.99 3.44 -42.40
C ALA A 10 54.27 4.02 -41.13
N ALA A 11 53.14 4.67 -41.36
CA ALA A 11 52.29 5.10 -40.29
C ALA A 11 51.48 3.88 -39.74
N PHE A 12 51.83 3.41 -38.55
CA PHE A 12 50.98 2.48 -37.78
C PHE A 12 49.79 3.25 -37.28
N VAL A 13 48.64 3.08 -37.90
CA VAL A 13 47.33 3.47 -37.33
C VAL A 13 46.94 2.38 -36.32
N ALA A 14 47.17 2.65 -35.06
CA ALA A 14 46.60 1.84 -33.98
C ALA A 14 45.07 2.07 -33.93
N LEU A 15 44.33 1.15 -34.50
CA LEU A 15 42.88 1.09 -34.38
C LEU A 15 42.59 0.66 -32.94
N ALA A 16 42.35 1.63 -32.05
CA ALA A 16 41.78 1.35 -30.71
C ALA A 16 40.34 0.87 -30.91
N LEU A 17 40.15 -0.44 -30.92
CA LEU A 17 38.85 -1.06 -30.75
C LEU A 17 38.35 -0.71 -29.34
N TRP A 18 37.53 0.30 -29.26
CA TRP A 18 36.65 0.49 -28.11
C TRP A 18 35.70 -0.70 -28.15
N VAL A 19 35.99 -1.73 -27.37
CA VAL A 19 35.00 -2.72 -26.96
C VAL A 19 34.08 -1.98 -26.00
N SER A 20 33.06 -1.35 -26.52
CA SER A 20 31.87 -1.04 -25.73
C SER A 20 31.35 -2.39 -25.24
N GLY A 21 31.56 -2.69 -23.97
CA GLY A 21 30.97 -3.83 -23.33
C GLY A 21 29.45 -3.63 -23.39
N SER A 22 28.80 -4.19 -24.41
CA SER A 22 27.36 -4.39 -24.37
C SER A 22 27.13 -5.39 -23.23
N PHE A 23 26.64 -4.91 -22.12
CA PHE A 23 26.11 -5.80 -21.10
C PHE A 23 25.01 -6.64 -21.75
N ALA A 24 25.04 -7.96 -21.52
CA ALA A 24 23.98 -8.82 -21.98
C ALA A 24 22.65 -8.31 -21.41
N GLN A 25 21.70 -8.08 -22.29
CA GLN A 25 20.35 -7.63 -21.89
C GLN A 25 19.50 -8.87 -21.56
N PRO A 26 18.61 -8.83 -20.56
CA PRO A 26 17.70 -9.93 -20.30
C PRO A 26 16.80 -10.21 -21.50
N LEU A 27 16.36 -11.45 -21.61
CA LEU A 27 15.39 -11.87 -22.63
C LEU A 27 14.04 -11.23 -22.37
N LEU A 28 13.33 -10.89 -23.44
CA LEU A 28 11.96 -10.39 -23.34
C LEU A 28 10.96 -11.54 -23.22
N VAL A 29 9.83 -11.30 -22.58
CA VAL A 29 8.68 -12.20 -22.62
C VAL A 29 8.20 -12.29 -24.07
N GLU A 30 7.84 -13.50 -24.50
CA GLU A 30 7.38 -13.73 -25.87
C GLU A 30 6.15 -12.86 -26.19
N GLY A 31 6.20 -12.15 -27.32
CA GLY A 31 5.12 -11.25 -27.75
C GLY A 31 5.19 -9.84 -27.13
N THR A 32 6.17 -9.54 -26.25
CA THR A 32 6.34 -8.21 -25.67
C THR A 32 7.59 -7.51 -26.19
N ASN A 33 7.64 -6.17 -26.04
CA ASN A 33 8.75 -5.33 -26.48
C ASN A 33 9.54 -4.72 -25.30
N THR A 34 8.98 -4.71 -24.10
CA THR A 34 9.55 -4.02 -22.94
C THR A 34 9.64 -4.90 -21.69
N VAL A 35 8.91 -6.00 -21.64
CA VAL A 35 8.81 -6.86 -20.44
C VAL A 35 9.91 -7.93 -20.46
N PHE A 36 10.81 -7.90 -19.49
CA PHE A 36 11.85 -8.90 -19.34
C PHE A 36 11.36 -10.19 -18.72
N GLN A 37 11.89 -11.33 -19.20
CA GLN A 37 11.66 -12.63 -18.56
C GLN A 37 12.27 -12.64 -17.16
N ARG A 38 11.47 -13.09 -16.20
CA ARG A 38 11.89 -13.32 -14.81
C ARG A 38 11.52 -14.72 -14.36
N VAL A 39 12.30 -15.23 -13.43
CA VAL A 39 12.05 -16.50 -12.75
C VAL A 39 12.23 -16.33 -11.26
N LEU A 40 11.54 -17.18 -10.52
CA LEU A 40 11.71 -17.34 -9.08
C LEU A 40 12.35 -18.70 -8.80
N THR A 41 13.30 -18.72 -7.87
CA THR A 41 13.92 -19.97 -7.45
C THR A 41 12.95 -20.83 -6.65
N ARG A 42 13.06 -22.15 -6.83
CA ARG A 42 12.40 -23.14 -5.97
C ARG A 42 13.24 -23.42 -4.72
N PRO A 43 12.66 -24.05 -3.69
CA PRO A 43 13.44 -24.56 -2.56
C PRO A 43 14.59 -25.45 -3.03
N ALA A 44 15.77 -25.27 -2.42
CA ALA A 44 17.00 -26.00 -2.74
C ALA A 44 17.58 -25.77 -4.15
N ALA A 45 17.19 -24.69 -4.85
CA ALA A 45 17.82 -24.30 -6.11
C ALA A 45 19.31 -23.98 -5.93
N VAL A 46 20.12 -24.35 -6.92
CA VAL A 46 21.56 -24.15 -6.89
C VAL A 46 22.00 -23.32 -8.09
N LEU A 47 22.76 -22.27 -7.83
CA LEU A 47 23.40 -21.45 -8.87
C LEU A 47 24.69 -22.13 -9.33
N TYR A 48 24.92 -22.19 -10.65
CA TYR A 48 26.07 -22.82 -11.30
C TYR A 48 26.87 -21.79 -12.11
N ASP A 49 28.18 -22.02 -12.27
CA ASP A 49 29.07 -21.18 -13.06
C ASP A 49 28.91 -21.31 -14.58
N GLY A 50 28.18 -22.34 -15.03
CA GLY A 50 27.94 -22.62 -16.44
C GLY A 50 26.95 -23.76 -16.64
N VAL A 51 26.57 -24.00 -17.90
CA VAL A 51 25.83 -25.21 -18.30
C VAL A 51 26.66 -26.44 -17.98
N ASP A 52 26.10 -27.37 -17.20
CA ASP A 52 26.80 -28.55 -16.64
C ASP A 52 28.08 -28.19 -15.84
N GLY A 53 28.13 -26.96 -15.34
CA GLY A 53 29.25 -26.41 -14.58
C GLY A 53 29.27 -26.81 -13.10
N SER A 54 30.16 -26.17 -12.34
CA SER A 54 30.28 -26.37 -10.91
C SER A 54 29.22 -25.54 -10.14
N ALA A 55 28.70 -26.09 -9.05
CA ALA A 55 27.85 -25.34 -8.14
C ALA A 55 28.61 -24.16 -7.52
N ILE A 56 28.03 -22.97 -7.58
CA ILE A 56 28.55 -21.77 -6.90
C ILE A 56 27.99 -21.73 -5.48
N GLU A 57 26.65 -21.71 -5.36
CA GLU A 57 25.96 -21.60 -4.07
C GLU A 57 24.54 -22.14 -4.17
N GLN A 58 23.96 -22.47 -3.03
CA GLN A 58 22.52 -22.72 -2.91
C GLN A 58 21.83 -21.37 -2.69
N VAL A 59 20.82 -21.06 -3.50
CA VAL A 59 20.10 -19.80 -3.41
C VAL A 59 18.80 -19.96 -2.63
N PRO A 60 18.35 -18.89 -1.93
CA PRO A 60 17.06 -18.90 -1.23
C PRO A 60 15.89 -19.22 -2.18
N ALA A 61 14.82 -19.79 -1.62
CA ALA A 61 13.57 -19.94 -2.37
C ALA A 61 12.94 -18.58 -2.67
N PHE A 62 12.27 -18.48 -3.83
CA PHE A 62 11.59 -17.28 -4.32
C PHE A 62 12.47 -16.05 -4.51
N GLN A 63 13.77 -16.24 -4.65
CA GLN A 63 14.63 -15.17 -5.10
C GLN A 63 14.35 -14.87 -6.58
N PRO A 64 14.00 -13.62 -6.94
CA PRO A 64 13.75 -13.24 -8.32
C PRO A 64 15.06 -13.07 -9.08
N TYR A 65 15.07 -13.58 -10.32
CA TYR A 65 16.17 -13.39 -11.27
C TYR A 65 15.64 -12.99 -12.64
N TYR A 66 16.36 -12.12 -13.33
CA TYR A 66 16.19 -11.88 -14.76
C TYR A 66 16.86 -12.99 -15.56
N VAL A 67 16.25 -13.39 -16.67
CA VAL A 67 16.76 -14.42 -17.57
C VAL A 67 17.49 -13.76 -18.73
N PHE A 68 18.78 -14.06 -18.90
CA PHE A 68 19.63 -13.51 -19.97
C PHE A 68 19.77 -14.45 -21.15
N ALA A 69 19.72 -15.76 -20.92
CA ALA A 69 19.74 -16.79 -21.95
C ALA A 69 19.01 -18.04 -21.47
N SER A 70 18.48 -18.81 -22.41
CA SER A 70 17.92 -20.14 -22.16
C SER A 70 18.61 -21.14 -23.08
N GLN A 71 19.13 -22.25 -22.53
CA GLN A 71 19.82 -23.28 -23.25
C GLN A 71 19.42 -24.66 -22.72
N ALA A 72 18.60 -25.39 -23.47
CA ALA A 72 18.04 -26.68 -23.05
C ALA A 72 17.36 -26.59 -21.68
N GLU A 73 17.86 -27.30 -20.66
CA GLU A 73 17.33 -27.30 -19.30
C GLU A 73 17.98 -26.26 -18.38
N TRP A 74 18.60 -25.23 -18.94
CA TRP A 74 19.33 -24.21 -18.20
C TRP A 74 18.87 -22.81 -18.56
N LYS A 75 18.84 -21.93 -17.56
CA LYS A 75 18.61 -20.49 -17.71
C LYS A 75 19.78 -19.72 -17.14
N GLN A 76 20.38 -18.84 -17.94
CA GLN A 76 21.38 -17.88 -17.45
C GLN A 76 20.66 -16.76 -16.73
N VAL A 77 21.06 -16.46 -15.51
CA VAL A 77 20.31 -15.57 -14.62
C VAL A 77 21.20 -14.54 -13.94
N GLY A 78 20.58 -13.43 -13.55
CA GLY A 78 21.19 -12.38 -12.74
C GLY A 78 20.14 -11.60 -11.97
N PRO A 79 20.46 -11.05 -10.79
CA PRO A 79 19.49 -10.36 -9.93
C PRO A 79 19.05 -8.99 -10.45
N SER A 80 19.75 -8.45 -11.46
CA SER A 80 19.49 -7.10 -11.98
C SER A 80 19.47 -7.12 -13.50
N ALA A 81 18.52 -6.38 -14.10
CA ALA A 81 18.44 -6.22 -15.57
C ALA A 81 19.61 -5.39 -16.15
N THR A 82 20.29 -4.60 -15.34
CA THR A 82 21.34 -3.66 -15.76
C THR A 82 22.75 -4.16 -15.45
N ARG A 83 22.90 -5.32 -14.82
CA ARG A 83 24.19 -5.95 -14.49
C ARG A 83 24.42 -7.20 -15.31
N ALA A 84 25.66 -7.65 -15.36
CA ALA A 84 26.01 -8.94 -15.97
C ALA A 84 25.31 -10.10 -15.24
N PRO A 85 24.93 -11.17 -15.97
CA PRO A 85 24.38 -12.37 -15.33
C PRO A 85 25.38 -12.97 -14.35
N THR A 86 24.88 -13.55 -13.25
CA THR A 86 25.69 -14.08 -12.16
C THR A 86 25.93 -15.58 -12.26
N GLY A 87 25.10 -16.31 -13.00
CA GLY A 87 25.25 -17.76 -13.13
C GLY A 87 24.11 -18.42 -13.89
N TRP A 88 23.96 -19.71 -13.69
CA TRP A 88 22.96 -20.57 -14.36
C TRP A 88 22.13 -21.34 -13.35
N LEU A 89 20.83 -21.43 -13.60
CA LEU A 89 19.89 -22.26 -12.86
C LEU A 89 19.28 -23.31 -13.79
N LYS A 90 18.96 -24.48 -13.24
CA LYS A 90 18.20 -25.48 -14.00
C LYS A 90 16.75 -25.06 -14.13
N THR A 91 16.15 -25.31 -15.30
CA THR A 91 14.74 -24.97 -15.56
C THR A 91 13.79 -25.63 -14.54
N GLY A 92 14.10 -26.84 -14.07
CA GLY A 92 13.33 -27.53 -13.02
C GLY A 92 13.45 -26.92 -11.62
N GLU A 93 14.46 -26.05 -11.38
CA GLU A 93 14.72 -25.40 -10.10
C GLU A 93 14.11 -23.99 -10.02
N VAL A 94 13.38 -23.57 -11.05
CA VAL A 94 12.75 -22.25 -11.13
C VAL A 94 11.28 -22.32 -11.55
N VAL A 95 10.57 -21.22 -11.33
CA VAL A 95 9.20 -20.98 -11.81
C VAL A 95 9.20 -19.68 -12.60
N ASP A 96 8.58 -19.68 -13.78
CA ASP A 96 8.44 -18.44 -14.56
C ASP A 96 7.50 -17.47 -13.82
N TRP A 97 7.92 -16.20 -13.72
CA TRP A 97 7.16 -15.15 -13.06
C TRP A 97 7.03 -13.95 -13.99
N LYS A 98 5.93 -13.91 -14.72
CA LYS A 98 5.78 -13.02 -15.88
C LYS A 98 5.57 -11.54 -15.50
N GLN A 99 4.78 -11.27 -14.45
CA GLN A 99 4.22 -9.94 -14.23
C GLN A 99 4.69 -9.23 -12.96
N ASN A 100 5.59 -9.81 -12.16
CA ASN A 100 6.05 -9.24 -10.89
C ASN A 100 4.94 -8.90 -9.88
N ILE A 101 3.83 -9.60 -9.93
CA ILE A 101 2.75 -9.39 -8.96
C ILE A 101 2.88 -10.35 -7.79
N VAL A 102 2.60 -9.81 -6.62
CA VAL A 102 2.54 -10.55 -5.36
C VAL A 102 1.17 -10.36 -4.73
N GLY A 103 0.70 -11.37 -4.02
CA GLY A 103 -0.49 -11.27 -3.18
C GLY A 103 -0.11 -10.78 -1.79
N ALA A 104 -0.87 -9.86 -1.25
CA ALA A 104 -0.79 -9.45 0.13
C ALA A 104 -2.10 -9.80 0.84
N PHE A 105 -2.06 -10.61 1.89
CA PHE A 105 -3.24 -10.84 2.69
C PHE A 105 -3.70 -9.54 3.32
N THR A 106 -5.01 -9.28 3.28
CA THR A 106 -5.62 -8.21 4.05
C THR A 106 -5.86 -8.69 5.48
N ASN A 107 -6.06 -7.76 6.42
CA ASN A 107 -6.39 -8.15 7.78
C ASN A 107 -7.65 -9.03 7.82
N GLY A 108 -7.55 -10.21 8.41
CA GLY A 108 -8.59 -11.26 8.41
C GLY A 108 -9.76 -11.01 9.36
N ALA A 109 -9.78 -9.88 10.09
CA ALA A 109 -10.89 -9.56 10.98
C ALA A 109 -12.19 -9.37 10.19
N GLY A 110 -13.27 -9.97 10.67
CA GLY A 110 -14.58 -9.84 10.05
C GLY A 110 -14.82 -10.69 8.79
N ARG A 111 -13.88 -11.55 8.42
CA ARG A 111 -14.03 -12.52 7.34
C ARG A 111 -13.44 -13.87 7.72
N LYS A 112 -13.80 -14.90 6.99
CA LYS A 112 -13.15 -16.21 7.11
C LYS A 112 -11.79 -16.21 6.43
N ARG A 113 -10.89 -17.07 6.93
CA ARG A 113 -9.58 -17.30 6.33
C ARG A 113 -9.74 -17.88 4.93
N GLN A 114 -8.87 -17.47 4.02
CA GLN A 114 -8.85 -17.97 2.64
C GLN A 114 -8.35 -19.41 2.57
N LEU A 115 -9.01 -20.21 1.73
CA LEU A 115 -8.56 -21.55 1.36
C LEU A 115 -7.77 -21.49 0.05
N MET A 116 -6.74 -22.31 -0.05
CA MET A 116 -5.98 -22.51 -1.27
C MET A 116 -6.27 -23.89 -1.83
N PHE A 117 -6.53 -23.96 -3.12
CA PHE A 117 -6.93 -25.17 -3.83
C PHE A 117 -5.85 -25.62 -4.79
N GLN A 118 -5.78 -26.93 -5.04
CA GLN A 118 -4.83 -27.53 -5.97
C GLN A 118 -5.05 -27.06 -7.42
N SER A 119 -6.31 -26.82 -7.79
CA SER A 119 -6.69 -26.39 -9.13
C SER A 119 -7.72 -25.26 -9.11
N GLU A 120 -7.81 -24.52 -10.22
CA GLU A 120 -8.85 -23.51 -10.45
C GLU A 120 -10.24 -24.15 -10.39
N ASP A 121 -10.41 -25.36 -10.93
CA ASP A 121 -11.70 -26.08 -10.93
C ASP A 121 -12.18 -26.39 -9.51
N ASP A 122 -11.29 -26.74 -8.59
CA ASP A 122 -11.63 -27.00 -7.18
C ASP A 122 -12.10 -25.71 -6.49
N LEU A 123 -11.44 -24.58 -6.75
CA LEU A 123 -11.87 -23.27 -6.25
C LEU A 123 -13.24 -22.88 -6.83
N ARG A 124 -13.43 -23.05 -8.13
CA ARG A 124 -14.72 -22.79 -8.81
C ARG A 124 -15.84 -23.69 -8.28
N TRP A 125 -15.54 -24.95 -7.97
CA TRP A 125 -16.48 -25.84 -7.33
C TRP A 125 -16.98 -25.29 -5.99
N LEU A 126 -16.09 -24.78 -5.13
CA LEU A 126 -16.50 -24.16 -3.86
C LEU A 126 -17.34 -22.90 -4.10
N LEU A 127 -16.89 -22.00 -4.96
CA LEU A 127 -17.59 -20.74 -5.26
C LEU A 127 -19.02 -20.96 -5.76
N ASN A 128 -19.27 -22.03 -6.51
CA ASN A 128 -20.59 -22.37 -7.06
C ASN A 128 -21.39 -23.36 -6.20
N HIS A 129 -20.91 -23.71 -5.00
CA HIS A 129 -21.56 -24.71 -4.17
C HIS A 129 -22.82 -24.16 -3.49
N GLU A 130 -23.97 -24.87 -3.62
CA GLU A 130 -25.26 -24.44 -3.04
C GLU A 130 -25.21 -24.20 -1.51
N ALA A 131 -24.41 -25.00 -0.79
CA ALA A 131 -24.21 -24.89 0.66
C ALA A 131 -22.82 -24.27 0.98
N LEU A 132 -22.40 -23.24 0.24
CA LEU A 132 -21.06 -22.65 0.31
C LEU A 132 -20.60 -22.35 1.75
N PRO A 133 -21.37 -21.63 2.63
CA PRO A 133 -20.88 -21.29 3.96
C PRO A 133 -20.56 -22.53 4.82
N GLN A 134 -21.42 -23.57 4.77
CA GLN A 134 -21.23 -24.79 5.56
C GLN A 134 -20.07 -25.63 5.03
N VAL A 135 -19.87 -25.66 3.71
CA VAL A 135 -18.75 -26.37 3.10
C VAL A 135 -17.43 -25.66 3.40
N GLN A 136 -17.39 -24.34 3.32
CA GLN A 136 -16.22 -23.57 3.69
C GLN A 136 -15.83 -23.78 5.16
N ASP A 137 -16.80 -23.77 6.09
CA ASP A 137 -16.54 -24.03 7.53
C ASP A 137 -15.94 -25.42 7.74
N ARG A 138 -16.48 -26.44 7.05
CA ARG A 138 -15.95 -27.80 7.13
C ARG A 138 -14.52 -27.88 6.60
N LEU A 139 -14.25 -27.30 5.42
CA LEU A 139 -12.92 -27.31 4.80
C LEU A 139 -11.89 -26.56 5.65
N LEU A 140 -12.28 -25.42 6.25
CA LEU A 140 -11.43 -24.68 7.17
C LEU A 140 -11.08 -25.48 8.43
N ALA A 141 -12.07 -26.17 9.00
CA ALA A 141 -11.86 -27.03 10.17
C ALA A 141 -10.95 -28.21 9.84
N GLU A 142 -11.14 -28.86 8.68
CA GLU A 142 -10.30 -29.95 8.19
C GLU A 142 -8.86 -29.48 7.95
N ALA A 143 -8.66 -28.34 7.26
CA ALA A 143 -7.34 -27.76 7.00
C ALA A 143 -6.63 -27.37 8.29
N SER A 144 -7.34 -26.75 9.25
CA SER A 144 -6.78 -26.37 10.56
C SER A 144 -6.41 -27.59 11.42
N ALA A 145 -7.07 -28.73 11.24
CA ALA A 145 -6.72 -29.99 11.88
C ALA A 145 -5.56 -30.75 11.19
N GLY A 146 -4.97 -30.18 10.14
CA GLY A 146 -3.91 -30.79 9.36
C GLY A 146 -4.40 -31.92 8.42
N ILE A 147 -5.71 -32.06 8.23
CA ILE A 147 -6.33 -32.98 7.27
C ILE A 147 -6.34 -32.28 5.90
N SER A 148 -5.16 -32.09 5.32
CA SER A 148 -5.04 -31.63 3.94
C SER A 148 -4.99 -32.85 3.02
N GLN A 149 -5.68 -32.81 1.91
CA GLN A 149 -5.84 -33.84 0.88
C GLN A 149 -7.11 -34.70 1.01
N GLY A 150 -8.24 -34.06 1.32
CA GLY A 150 -9.54 -34.66 1.04
C GLY A 150 -9.92 -34.52 -0.45
N GLU A 151 -11.05 -35.13 -0.81
CA GLU A 151 -11.62 -35.11 -2.16
C GLU A 151 -11.86 -33.70 -2.78
N ASN A 152 -11.56 -32.64 -2.06
CA ASN A 152 -11.91 -31.25 -2.41
C ASN A 152 -10.69 -30.36 -2.74
N GLY A 153 -9.49 -30.93 -2.92
CA GLY A 153 -8.34 -30.21 -3.47
C GLY A 153 -7.76 -29.08 -2.61
N VAL A 154 -8.13 -28.94 -1.32
CA VAL A 154 -7.53 -27.92 -0.43
C VAL A 154 -6.09 -28.30 -0.11
N VAL A 155 -5.15 -27.42 -0.43
CA VAL A 155 -3.71 -27.63 -0.23
C VAL A 155 -3.14 -26.77 0.90
N SER A 156 -3.77 -25.64 1.22
CA SER A 156 -3.35 -24.77 2.31
C SER A 156 -4.48 -23.81 2.74
N VAL A 157 -4.21 -23.03 3.77
CA VAL A 157 -5.11 -22.03 4.32
C VAL A 157 -4.33 -20.78 4.70
N GLU A 158 -4.96 -19.62 4.59
CA GLU A 158 -4.40 -18.34 5.03
C GLU A 158 -3.91 -18.43 6.49
N PRO A 159 -2.75 -17.85 6.84
CA PRO A 159 -2.28 -17.75 8.22
C PRO A 159 -3.34 -17.14 9.15
N GLU A 160 -3.30 -17.47 10.43
CA GLU A 160 -4.21 -16.86 11.42
C GLU A 160 -3.86 -15.40 11.69
N GLU A 161 -2.57 -15.11 11.70
CA GLU A 161 -2.02 -13.80 12.03
C GLU A 161 -1.86 -12.94 10.78
N PHE A 162 -2.09 -11.65 10.91
CA PHE A 162 -1.92 -10.69 9.82
C PHE A 162 -0.57 -10.00 9.91
N VAL A 163 0.17 -9.98 8.81
CA VAL A 163 1.38 -9.17 8.66
C VAL A 163 1.14 -8.13 7.58
N ASN A 164 1.39 -6.87 7.93
CA ASN A 164 1.37 -5.80 6.95
C ASN A 164 2.61 -5.91 6.04
N ILE A 165 2.40 -6.23 4.78
CA ILE A 165 3.48 -6.41 3.79
C ILE A 165 4.37 -5.17 3.62
N ARG A 166 3.92 -3.98 4.02
CA ARG A 166 4.72 -2.74 3.99
C ARG A 166 5.69 -2.61 5.15
N GLU A 167 5.39 -3.23 6.29
CA GLU A 167 6.27 -3.25 7.46
C GLU A 167 7.22 -4.44 7.41
N ASP A 168 6.68 -5.62 7.07
CA ASP A 168 7.44 -6.86 6.96
C ASP A 168 7.16 -7.52 5.61
N LEU A 169 8.03 -7.26 4.64
CA LEU A 169 7.87 -7.77 3.28
C LEU A 169 7.97 -9.29 3.24
N TYR A 170 6.91 -9.94 2.78
CA TYR A 170 6.92 -11.33 2.36
C TYR A 170 6.57 -11.45 0.88
N VAL A 171 7.06 -12.48 0.22
CA VAL A 171 6.83 -12.67 -1.21
C VAL A 171 5.89 -13.85 -1.41
N MET A 172 4.66 -13.57 -1.84
CA MET A 172 3.67 -14.56 -2.30
C MET A 172 3.36 -14.28 -3.77
N PRO A 173 4.18 -14.81 -4.69
CA PRO A 173 4.03 -14.53 -6.10
C PRO A 173 2.70 -14.98 -6.65
N ILE A 174 2.07 -14.15 -7.47
CA ILE A 174 0.95 -14.54 -8.33
C ILE A 174 1.56 -15.00 -9.66
N LEU A 175 1.36 -16.27 -10.00
CA LEU A 175 1.94 -16.93 -11.17
C LEU A 175 1.02 -16.86 -12.37
N ASP A 176 -0.30 -16.91 -12.13
CA ASP A 176 -1.35 -16.82 -13.13
C ASP A 176 -2.63 -16.26 -12.50
N PHE A 177 -3.55 -15.75 -13.30
CA PHE A 177 -4.83 -15.27 -12.82
C PHE A 177 -5.91 -15.34 -13.91
N VAL A 178 -7.16 -15.41 -13.46
CA VAL A 178 -8.35 -15.39 -14.30
C VAL A 178 -9.34 -14.37 -13.72
N GLU A 179 -9.79 -13.41 -14.54
CA GLU A 179 -10.88 -12.51 -14.20
C GLU A 179 -12.22 -13.25 -14.37
N ASP A 180 -13.10 -13.16 -13.36
CA ASP A 180 -14.41 -13.81 -13.37
C ASP A 180 -15.42 -12.96 -12.58
N LEU A 181 -16.67 -13.42 -12.52
CA LEU A 181 -17.72 -12.81 -11.71
C LEU A 181 -18.02 -13.71 -10.50
N HIS A 182 -18.10 -13.10 -9.32
CA HIS A 182 -18.43 -13.83 -8.11
C HIS A 182 -19.90 -14.32 -8.18
N PRO A 183 -20.19 -15.63 -7.97
CA PRO A 183 -21.54 -16.17 -8.17
C PRO A 183 -22.63 -15.56 -7.26
N LEU A 184 -22.27 -15.03 -6.10
CA LEU A 184 -23.24 -14.48 -5.13
C LEU A 184 -23.73 -13.07 -5.48
N ASN A 185 -22.87 -12.21 -6.01
CA ASN A 185 -23.20 -10.79 -6.22
C ASN A 185 -22.90 -10.27 -7.63
N TYR A 186 -22.30 -11.13 -8.50
CA TYR A 186 -21.90 -10.77 -9.88
C TYR A 186 -20.91 -9.60 -9.99
N GLU A 187 -20.15 -9.35 -8.94
CA GLU A 187 -19.03 -8.42 -8.99
C GLU A 187 -17.76 -9.11 -9.49
N ASP A 188 -16.85 -8.31 -10.05
CA ASP A 188 -15.56 -8.79 -10.52
C ASP A 188 -14.78 -9.46 -9.38
N ILE A 189 -14.22 -10.63 -9.65
CA ILE A 189 -13.37 -11.43 -8.78
C ILE A 189 -12.14 -11.89 -9.57
N LEU A 190 -11.01 -11.95 -8.88
CA LEU A 190 -9.78 -12.47 -9.43
C LEU A 190 -9.46 -13.84 -8.83
N LEU A 191 -9.43 -14.88 -9.66
CA LEU A 191 -8.93 -16.19 -9.28
C LEU A 191 -7.43 -16.23 -9.58
N MET A 192 -6.60 -16.50 -8.58
CA MET A 192 -5.15 -16.36 -8.68
C MET A 192 -4.45 -17.69 -8.37
N GLU A 193 -3.52 -18.10 -9.23
CA GLU A 193 -2.53 -19.11 -8.89
C GLU A 193 -1.38 -18.44 -8.15
N VAL A 194 -1.23 -18.79 -6.88
CA VAL A 194 -0.17 -18.24 -6.04
C VAL A 194 0.88 -19.30 -5.71
N ALA A 195 2.10 -18.85 -5.45
CA ALA A 195 3.12 -19.69 -4.85
C ALA A 195 3.50 -19.13 -3.48
N SER A 196 3.81 -20.03 -2.55
CA SER A 196 4.24 -19.66 -1.21
C SER A 196 5.25 -20.65 -0.67
N VAL A 197 6.31 -20.16 -0.04
CA VAL A 197 7.24 -21.00 0.72
C VAL A 197 7.35 -20.37 2.10
N PRO A 198 7.27 -21.16 3.18
CA PRO A 198 7.60 -20.64 4.50
C PRO A 198 8.99 -20.03 4.43
N LEU A 199 9.14 -18.78 4.85
CA LEU A 199 10.45 -18.26 5.15
C LEU A 199 11.10 -19.29 6.07
N GLN A 200 12.24 -19.87 5.68
CA GLN A 200 13.04 -20.68 6.59
C GLN A 200 13.55 -19.72 7.66
N THR A 201 12.73 -19.49 8.65
CA THR A 201 13.24 -19.07 9.95
C THR A 201 14.19 -20.21 10.33
N GLU A 202 15.47 -19.90 10.44
CA GLU A 202 16.43 -20.78 11.09
C GLU A 202 15.72 -21.41 12.27
N THR A 203 15.78 -22.72 12.38
CA THR A 203 15.14 -23.57 13.38
C THR A 203 15.21 -22.99 14.80
N ASN A 204 14.43 -21.95 15.05
CA ASN A 204 13.89 -21.70 16.35
C ASN A 204 12.67 -22.61 16.44
N THR A 205 12.89 -23.77 17.05
CA THR A 205 11.82 -24.57 17.64
C THR A 205 10.75 -23.60 18.12
N LEU A 206 9.62 -23.58 17.41
CA LEU A 206 8.40 -22.98 17.90
C LEU A 206 8.13 -23.65 19.26
N GLN A 207 8.64 -23.05 20.32
CA GLN A 207 7.95 -23.13 21.56
C GLN A 207 6.62 -22.46 21.27
N THR A 208 5.60 -23.29 21.16
CA THR A 208 4.23 -22.89 21.41
C THR A 208 4.24 -22.35 22.85
N ASP A 209 4.66 -21.10 22.97
CA ASP A 209 4.50 -20.36 24.19
C ASP A 209 3.02 -19.99 24.26
N THR A 210 2.23 -20.95 24.79
CA THR A 210 0.88 -20.69 25.30
C THR A 210 0.94 -19.84 26.57
N GLY A 211 2.10 -19.28 26.87
CA GLY A 211 2.34 -18.28 27.89
C GLY A 211 2.35 -16.91 27.23
N GLY A 212 1.35 -16.11 27.54
CA GLY A 212 1.23 -14.74 27.06
C GLY A 212 2.57 -14.00 27.15
N GLY A 213 3.05 -13.56 26.00
CA GLY A 213 4.19 -12.67 25.95
C GLY A 213 3.90 -11.46 26.83
N THR A 214 4.69 -11.28 27.86
CA THR A 214 4.63 -10.16 28.80
C THR A 214 5.21 -8.87 28.21
N GLY A 215 5.19 -8.71 26.88
CA GLY A 215 5.39 -7.43 26.24
C GLY A 215 4.14 -6.57 26.52
N GLU A 216 4.33 -5.40 27.10
CA GLU A 216 3.24 -4.46 27.28
C GLU A 216 2.75 -4.04 25.88
N PHE A 217 1.44 -4.20 25.63
CA PHE A 217 0.81 -3.78 24.39
C PHE A 217 0.55 -2.27 24.46
N ASP A 218 1.34 -1.51 23.72
CA ASP A 218 1.32 -0.05 23.76
C ASP A 218 0.38 0.54 22.71
N VAL A 219 -0.41 1.52 23.11
CA VAL A 219 -1.37 2.22 22.25
C VAL A 219 -0.96 3.68 22.10
N GLY A 220 -1.00 4.20 20.90
CA GLY A 220 -0.83 5.63 20.60
C GLY A 220 -2.11 6.23 20.02
N ILE A 221 -2.52 7.38 20.55
CA ILE A 221 -3.69 8.12 20.08
C ILE A 221 -3.27 9.56 19.81
N VAL A 222 -3.42 10.01 18.56
CA VAL A 222 -3.15 11.39 18.18
C VAL A 222 -4.45 12.08 17.77
N PHE A 223 -4.80 13.14 18.49
CA PHE A 223 -5.93 13.98 18.13
C PHE A 223 -5.49 15.02 17.09
N VAL A 224 -6.22 15.11 15.99
CA VAL A 224 -6.06 16.13 14.96
C VAL A 224 -7.24 17.08 15.07
N LEU A 225 -6.99 18.27 15.62
CA LEU A 225 -8.03 19.21 16.03
C LEU A 225 -8.17 20.35 15.02
N ASP A 226 -9.37 20.54 14.55
CA ASP A 226 -9.76 21.74 13.84
C ASP A 226 -9.75 22.93 14.79
N THR A 227 -8.90 23.91 14.49
CA THR A 227 -8.79 25.16 15.23
C THR A 227 -9.06 26.38 14.33
N THR A 228 -9.87 26.18 13.28
CA THR A 228 -10.35 27.26 12.41
C THR A 228 -11.44 28.08 13.10
N GLN A 229 -11.82 29.21 12.51
CA GLN A 229 -12.75 30.14 13.13
C GLN A 229 -14.17 29.54 13.22
N SER A 230 -14.58 28.64 12.33
CA SER A 230 -15.88 27.94 12.37
C SER A 230 -16.09 27.19 13.67
N MET A 231 -15.01 26.69 14.27
CA MET A 231 -14.99 25.98 15.53
C MET A 231 -15.19 26.86 16.78
N GLU A 232 -15.27 28.20 16.67
CA GLU A 232 -15.32 29.12 17.83
C GLU A 232 -16.42 28.74 18.84
N THR A 233 -17.59 28.36 18.37
CA THR A 233 -18.73 27.96 19.22
C THR A 233 -18.55 26.56 19.82
N TYR A 234 -17.75 25.70 19.17
CA TYR A 234 -17.64 24.28 19.50
C TYR A 234 -16.32 23.92 20.17
N ILE A 235 -15.26 24.73 20.02
CA ILE A 235 -13.92 24.38 20.47
C ILE A 235 -13.85 24.05 21.96
N ALA A 236 -14.52 24.84 22.82
CA ALA A 236 -14.51 24.60 24.26
C ALA A 236 -15.16 23.27 24.65
N ARG A 237 -16.23 22.88 23.96
CA ARG A 237 -16.89 21.57 24.16
C ARG A 237 -15.99 20.44 23.68
N THR A 238 -15.44 20.58 22.47
CA THR A 238 -14.49 19.61 21.89
C THR A 238 -13.31 19.38 22.83
N GLN A 239 -12.69 20.46 23.31
CA GLN A 239 -11.59 20.39 24.27
C GLN A 239 -11.99 19.66 25.55
N LYS A 240 -13.14 19.99 26.13
CA LYS A 240 -13.65 19.35 27.35
C LYS A 240 -13.86 17.86 27.17
N VAL A 241 -14.50 17.46 26.06
CA VAL A 241 -14.76 16.03 25.77
C VAL A 241 -13.45 15.28 25.57
N LEU A 242 -12.51 15.84 24.82
CA LEU A 242 -11.21 15.19 24.59
C LEU A 242 -10.35 15.13 25.85
N GLN A 243 -10.34 16.19 26.67
CA GLN A 243 -9.67 16.16 27.97
C GLN A 243 -10.27 15.07 28.87
N ASN A 244 -11.59 15.01 28.99
CA ASN A 244 -12.29 13.95 29.72
C ASN A 244 -11.95 12.55 29.16
N THR A 245 -11.81 12.43 27.84
CA THR A 245 -11.44 11.15 27.17
C THR A 245 -10.05 10.71 27.60
N VAL A 246 -9.05 11.61 27.53
CA VAL A 246 -7.68 11.33 27.97
C VAL A 246 -7.65 10.95 29.46
N GLU A 247 -8.30 11.75 30.31
CA GLU A 247 -8.34 11.52 31.77
C GLU A 247 -9.04 10.18 32.11
N ARG A 248 -10.12 9.84 31.42
CA ARG A 248 -10.82 8.57 31.63
C ARG A 248 -9.97 7.37 31.24
N ILE A 249 -9.28 7.41 30.09
CA ILE A 249 -8.38 6.33 29.68
C ILE A 249 -7.20 6.25 30.67
N ALA A 250 -6.58 7.36 31.02
CA ALA A 250 -5.48 7.41 31.97
C ALA A 250 -5.86 6.88 33.37
N GLY A 251 -7.12 7.01 33.76
CA GLY A 251 -7.66 6.49 35.02
C GLY A 251 -7.98 4.99 35.02
N THR A 252 -7.86 4.30 33.87
CA THR A 252 -8.07 2.84 33.77
C THR A 252 -6.79 2.07 34.08
N GLU A 253 -6.92 0.74 34.23
CA GLU A 253 -5.79 -0.18 34.39
C GLU A 253 -4.84 -0.17 33.17
N ILE A 254 -5.34 0.19 31.97
CA ILE A 254 -4.56 0.31 30.76
C ILE A 254 -3.97 1.71 30.54
N GLY A 255 -4.25 2.66 31.42
CA GLY A 255 -3.85 4.07 31.23
C GLY A 255 -2.36 4.30 31.03
N LYS A 256 -1.51 3.42 31.58
CA LYS A 256 -0.05 3.46 31.38
C LYS A 256 0.39 2.95 30.01
N LEU A 257 -0.45 2.19 29.33
CA LEU A 257 -0.20 1.61 28.02
C LEU A 257 -0.65 2.52 26.88
N VAL A 258 -1.40 3.60 27.22
CA VAL A 258 -1.94 4.52 26.22
C VAL A 258 -1.17 5.84 26.23
N ASN A 259 -0.62 6.19 25.09
CA ASN A 259 0.15 7.40 24.87
C ASN A 259 -0.65 8.37 23.99
N PHE A 260 -0.63 9.65 24.32
CA PHE A 260 -1.41 10.65 23.61
C PHE A 260 -0.53 11.70 22.96
N GLY A 261 -0.95 12.17 21.78
CA GLY A 261 -0.45 13.34 21.09
C GLY A 261 -1.60 14.23 20.63
N ALA A 262 -1.29 15.46 20.25
CA ALA A 262 -2.27 16.38 19.68
C ALA A 262 -1.64 17.28 18.62
N ILE A 263 -2.34 17.45 17.51
CA ILE A 263 -2.02 18.37 16.42
C ILE A 263 -3.21 19.28 16.21
N GLY A 264 -2.97 20.57 16.08
CA GLY A 264 -3.96 21.54 15.62
C GLY A 264 -3.75 21.84 14.14
N PHE A 265 -4.82 21.96 13.39
CA PHE A 265 -4.75 22.47 12.02
C PHE A 265 -5.66 23.69 11.84
N ARG A 266 -5.33 24.47 10.84
CA ARG A 266 -6.09 25.63 10.33
C ARG A 266 -6.08 25.56 8.80
N ASP A 267 -5.54 26.59 8.16
CA ASP A 267 -5.53 26.68 6.70
C ASP A 267 -4.28 27.42 6.17
N ASN A 268 -4.28 27.78 4.90
CA ASN A 268 -3.16 28.38 4.18
C ASN A 268 -2.76 29.74 4.75
N THR A 269 -1.60 29.79 5.41
CA THR A 269 -1.03 30.99 5.99
C THR A 269 -0.43 31.94 4.97
N ASP A 270 -0.09 31.47 3.76
CA ASP A 270 0.40 32.32 2.68
C ASP A 270 -0.75 33.17 2.11
N ALA A 271 -1.95 32.54 2.02
CA ALA A 271 -3.16 33.25 1.61
C ALA A 271 -3.69 34.17 2.71
N VAL A 272 -3.64 33.73 3.97
CA VAL A 272 -4.15 34.47 5.14
C VAL A 272 -3.14 34.37 6.30
N PRO A 273 -2.13 35.27 6.39
CA PRO A 273 -1.11 35.20 7.43
C PRO A 273 -1.64 35.28 8.88
N ALA A 274 -2.82 35.88 9.08
CA ALA A 274 -3.47 35.94 10.38
C ALA A 274 -3.97 34.59 10.93
N LEU A 275 -3.89 33.53 10.16
CA LEU A 275 -4.14 32.15 10.61
C LEU A 275 -3.01 31.60 11.49
N GLU A 276 -1.84 32.23 11.51
CA GLU A 276 -0.65 31.93 12.32
C GLU A 276 0.05 30.62 12.00
N TYR A 277 -0.68 29.54 11.74
CA TYR A 277 -0.13 28.25 11.33
C TYR A 277 -1.13 27.50 10.44
N ARG A 278 -0.63 26.61 9.61
CA ARG A 278 -1.43 25.65 8.87
C ARG A 278 -1.65 24.40 9.70
N THR A 279 -0.58 23.83 10.22
CA THR A 279 -0.56 22.73 11.19
C THR A 279 0.41 23.05 12.33
N LYS A 280 0.15 22.52 13.50
CA LYS A 280 1.00 22.71 14.68
C LYS A 280 0.90 21.49 15.60
N VAL A 281 2.04 20.87 15.94
CA VAL A 281 2.11 19.90 17.02
C VAL A 281 1.84 20.64 18.33
N LEU A 282 0.71 20.35 18.96
CA LEU A 282 0.29 20.93 20.25
C LEU A 282 0.91 20.16 21.41
N ALA A 283 0.93 18.83 21.31
CA ALA A 283 1.64 17.94 22.20
C ALA A 283 2.18 16.76 21.39
N ASP A 284 3.46 16.51 21.49
CA ASP A 284 4.11 15.37 20.90
C ASP A 284 3.74 14.08 21.67
N MET A 285 3.56 12.96 20.95
CA MET A 285 3.28 11.68 21.58
C MET A 285 4.54 11.12 22.23
N LYS A 286 4.48 10.92 23.54
CA LYS A 286 5.59 10.35 24.32
C LYS A 286 5.03 9.41 25.37
N ARG A 287 5.80 8.40 25.75
CA ARG A 287 5.51 7.60 26.93
C ARG A 287 5.58 8.50 28.19
N ARG A 288 4.48 8.55 28.93
CA ARG A 288 4.34 9.40 30.12
C ARG A 288 3.53 8.68 31.18
N ASP A 289 3.98 8.85 32.44
CA ASP A 289 3.16 8.48 33.59
C ASP A 289 2.03 9.50 33.84
N ASP A 290 2.17 10.74 33.32
CA ASP A 290 1.23 11.83 33.49
C ASP A 290 0.84 12.45 32.13
N GLN A 291 -0.43 12.43 31.81
CA GLN A 291 -0.99 12.97 30.57
C GLN A 291 -1.37 14.45 30.65
N SER A 292 -1.04 15.14 31.76
CA SER A 292 -1.42 16.55 31.99
C SER A 292 -0.91 17.51 30.91
N GLU A 293 0.25 17.23 30.31
CA GLU A 293 0.78 18.02 29.18
C GLU A 293 -0.17 18.01 27.98
N VAL A 294 -0.68 16.82 27.59
CA VAL A 294 -1.62 16.69 26.47
C VAL A 294 -2.96 17.30 26.80
N VAL A 295 -3.48 17.06 28.01
CA VAL A 295 -4.71 17.68 28.51
C VAL A 295 -4.64 19.19 28.46
N ASN A 296 -3.51 19.78 28.93
CA ASN A 296 -3.28 21.22 28.90
C ASN A 296 -3.10 21.75 27.47
N ALA A 297 -2.40 20.99 26.58
CA ALA A 297 -2.22 21.37 25.20
C ALA A 297 -3.55 21.42 24.43
N ILE A 298 -4.42 20.41 24.62
CA ILE A 298 -5.76 20.39 24.06
C ILE A 298 -6.58 21.59 24.60
N GLY A 299 -6.61 21.79 25.92
CA GLY A 299 -7.34 22.90 26.55
C GLY A 299 -6.77 24.28 26.21
N GLY A 300 -5.49 24.34 25.85
CA GLY A 300 -4.80 25.56 25.43
C GLY A 300 -4.98 25.93 23.96
N ALA A 301 -5.51 25.01 23.12
CA ALA A 301 -5.74 25.30 21.72
C ALA A 301 -6.73 26.48 21.55
N ARG A 302 -6.42 27.38 20.62
CA ARG A 302 -7.25 28.55 20.32
C ARG A 302 -7.67 28.52 18.87
N VAL A 303 -8.92 28.92 18.60
CA VAL A 303 -9.38 29.12 17.22
C VAL A 303 -8.65 30.27 16.56
N ALA A 304 -8.58 30.24 15.25
CA ALA A 304 -8.04 31.32 14.44
C ALA A 304 -8.90 32.58 14.59
N ILE A 305 -8.23 33.74 14.57
CA ILE A 305 -8.90 35.05 14.62
C ILE A 305 -9.35 35.51 13.23
N ALA A 306 -8.93 34.82 12.18
CA ALA A 306 -9.24 35.11 10.78
C ALA A 306 -9.93 33.90 10.14
N ASN A 307 -10.80 34.18 9.15
CA ASN A 307 -11.43 33.16 8.35
C ASN A 307 -10.45 32.52 7.38
N SER A 308 -10.62 31.23 7.16
CA SER A 308 -9.96 30.49 6.08
C SER A 308 -10.42 30.95 4.70
N PRO A 309 -9.63 30.70 3.65
CA PRO A 309 -10.05 30.93 2.27
C PRO A 309 -11.02 29.81 1.81
N GLY A 310 -12.30 29.98 2.09
CA GLY A 310 -13.36 29.00 1.84
C GLY A 310 -13.81 28.31 3.13
N PHE A 311 -14.78 27.38 3.01
CA PHE A 311 -15.29 26.61 4.16
C PHE A 311 -14.58 25.25 4.33
N ASN A 312 -14.11 24.64 3.23
CA ASN A 312 -13.27 23.46 3.32
C ASN A 312 -11.91 23.83 3.90
N GLU A 313 -11.44 23.01 4.83
CA GLU A 313 -10.24 23.28 5.61
C GLU A 313 -9.10 22.31 5.26
N ASP A 314 -7.87 22.63 5.64
CA ASP A 314 -6.70 21.84 5.30
C ASP A 314 -6.49 20.66 6.28
N SER A 315 -7.58 19.92 6.54
CA SER A 315 -7.62 18.79 7.49
C SER A 315 -6.69 17.65 7.10
N LEU A 316 -6.52 17.37 5.79
CA LEU A 316 -5.59 16.36 5.32
C LEU A 316 -4.15 16.70 5.71
N ALA A 317 -3.77 17.99 5.67
CA ALA A 317 -2.46 18.43 6.15
C ALA A 317 -2.22 18.10 7.64
N GLY A 318 -3.29 18.19 8.45
CA GLY A 318 -3.22 17.80 9.87
C GLY A 318 -3.08 16.29 10.06
N VAL A 319 -3.79 15.50 9.24
CA VAL A 319 -3.70 14.02 9.27
C VAL A 319 -2.35 13.55 8.75
N GLU A 320 -1.84 14.10 7.64
CA GLU A 320 -0.49 13.80 7.15
C GLU A 320 0.58 14.09 8.20
N ASP A 321 0.47 15.22 8.91
CA ASP A 321 1.41 15.54 9.99
C ASP A 321 1.31 14.55 11.17
N ALA A 322 0.12 14.03 11.46
CA ALA A 322 -0.04 12.97 12.46
C ALA A 322 0.58 11.63 12.02
N ILE A 323 0.53 11.32 10.72
CA ILE A 323 1.13 10.12 10.16
C ILE A 323 2.67 10.22 10.11
N ASP A 324 3.19 11.40 9.70
CA ASP A 324 4.60 11.55 9.33
C ASP A 324 5.48 12.21 10.39
N LYS A 325 4.93 13.11 11.22
CA LYS A 325 5.72 13.88 12.21
C LYS A 325 5.70 13.29 13.60
N ILE A 326 4.73 12.44 13.90
CA ILE A 326 4.68 11.76 15.19
C ILE A 326 5.62 10.54 15.16
N ASP A 327 6.42 10.40 16.21
CA ASP A 327 7.33 9.26 16.37
C ASP A 327 6.57 8.01 16.87
N TRP A 328 5.89 7.33 15.95
CA TRP A 328 5.17 6.09 16.22
C TRP A 328 6.07 4.92 16.62
N ASN A 329 7.34 4.96 16.22
CA ASN A 329 8.32 3.91 16.53
C ASN A 329 9.07 4.17 17.84
N GLN A 330 8.79 5.31 18.52
CA GLN A 330 9.41 5.68 19.81
C GLN A 330 10.95 5.59 19.76
N THR A 331 11.57 6.05 18.66
CA THR A 331 13.01 5.98 18.42
C THR A 331 13.79 6.63 19.60
N GLY A 332 14.50 5.79 20.35
CA GLY A 332 15.28 6.23 21.53
C GLY A 332 14.55 6.18 22.87
N ALA A 333 13.29 5.76 22.95
CA ALA A 333 12.52 5.74 24.19
C ALA A 333 11.89 4.37 24.55
N GLY A 334 11.97 3.37 23.68
CA GLY A 334 11.39 2.05 23.94
C GLY A 334 10.91 1.30 22.69
N ASP A 335 10.02 0.34 22.89
CA ASP A 335 9.45 -0.43 21.79
C ASP A 335 8.47 0.42 20.94
N PRO A 336 8.28 0.10 19.66
CA PRO A 336 7.27 0.74 18.81
C PRO A 336 5.87 0.66 19.41
N ILE A 337 5.02 1.63 19.04
CA ILE A 337 3.59 1.60 19.40
C ILE A 337 2.89 0.48 18.62
N ASP A 338 2.24 -0.43 19.32
CA ASP A 338 1.59 -1.62 18.77
C ASP A 338 0.24 -1.31 18.09
N ALA A 339 -0.55 -0.39 18.67
CA ALA A 339 -1.80 0.07 18.06
C ALA A 339 -1.82 1.59 17.92
N ARG A 340 -2.08 2.08 16.71
CA ARG A 340 -1.91 3.49 16.31
C ARG A 340 -3.24 4.07 15.85
N TYR A 341 -3.66 5.17 16.48
CA TYR A 341 -4.93 5.84 16.16
C TYR A 341 -4.72 7.33 15.88
N VAL A 342 -5.26 7.81 14.77
CA VAL A 342 -5.40 9.23 14.46
C VAL A 342 -6.87 9.59 14.49
N ILE A 343 -7.27 10.49 15.37
CA ILE A 343 -8.66 10.90 15.54
C ILE A 343 -8.81 12.35 15.08
N LEU A 344 -9.35 12.51 13.87
CA LEU A 344 -9.67 13.82 13.30
C LEU A 344 -10.98 14.35 13.90
N VAL A 345 -10.98 15.59 14.35
CA VAL A 345 -12.17 16.30 14.85
C VAL A 345 -12.33 17.62 14.10
N THR A 346 -13.39 17.76 13.33
CA THR A 346 -13.63 18.90 12.44
C THR A 346 -15.11 19.14 12.17
N ASP A 347 -15.50 20.35 11.77
CA ASP A 347 -16.85 20.70 11.32
C ASP A 347 -16.95 20.99 9.81
N ALA A 348 -15.83 20.89 9.09
CA ALA A 348 -15.73 21.22 7.66
C ALA A 348 -15.16 20.04 6.84
N GLY A 349 -15.43 20.02 5.53
CA GLY A 349 -14.83 19.06 4.61
C GLY A 349 -13.36 19.36 4.35
N PRO A 350 -12.58 18.36 3.87
CA PRO A 350 -11.20 18.58 3.48
C PRO A 350 -11.10 19.43 2.21
N LYS A 351 -10.01 20.17 2.05
CA LYS A 351 -9.68 20.77 0.76
C LYS A 351 -9.43 19.70 -0.28
N ASP A 352 -9.91 19.95 -1.49
CA ASP A 352 -9.55 19.14 -2.66
C ASP A 352 -8.06 19.40 -2.98
N PRO A 353 -7.26 18.41 -3.35
CA PRO A 353 -5.85 18.61 -3.74
C PRO A 353 -5.62 19.64 -4.85
N ARG A 354 -6.66 19.93 -5.65
CA ARG A 354 -6.65 20.97 -6.70
C ARG A 354 -6.91 22.37 -6.16
N ASP A 355 -7.32 22.52 -4.90
CA ASP A 355 -7.49 23.85 -4.31
C ASP A 355 -6.11 24.49 -4.15
N PRO A 356 -5.87 25.69 -4.72
CA PRO A 356 -4.56 26.36 -4.62
C PRO A 356 -4.15 26.68 -3.19
N ASN A 357 -5.07 26.57 -2.24
CA ASN A 357 -4.82 26.77 -0.82
C ASN A 357 -4.55 25.46 -0.06
N ALA A 358 -4.76 24.28 -0.66
CA ALA A 358 -4.42 23.02 -0.03
C ALA A 358 -2.91 22.87 0.11
N ARG A 359 -2.44 22.28 1.22
CA ARG A 359 -1.06 21.82 1.35
C ARG A 359 -0.89 20.44 0.75
N SER A 360 -1.85 19.56 1.04
CA SER A 360 -1.82 18.22 0.53
C SER A 360 -2.07 18.23 -0.98
N GLU A 361 -1.11 17.69 -1.73
CA GLU A 361 -1.20 17.47 -3.16
C GLU A 361 -1.78 16.08 -3.50
N ILE A 362 -2.06 15.28 -2.46
CA ILE A 362 -2.69 13.96 -2.56
C ILE A 362 -4.10 13.97 -1.96
N GLY A 363 -4.94 13.04 -2.38
CA GLY A 363 -6.32 12.93 -1.96
C GLY A 363 -6.52 12.13 -0.68
N VAL A 364 -7.77 11.98 -0.29
CA VAL A 364 -8.13 11.22 0.93
C VAL A 364 -7.80 9.73 0.79
N GLU A 365 -7.89 9.19 -0.41
CA GLU A 365 -7.61 7.80 -0.73
C GLU A 365 -6.12 7.49 -0.53
N GLU A 366 -5.24 8.38 -1.00
CA GLU A 366 -3.79 8.23 -0.84
C GLU A 366 -3.35 8.45 0.62
N VAL A 367 -3.95 9.41 1.32
CA VAL A 367 -3.67 9.62 2.76
C VAL A 367 -4.13 8.41 3.58
N GLN A 368 -5.29 7.85 3.27
CA GLN A 368 -5.80 6.64 3.91
C GLN A 368 -4.87 5.44 3.66
N ALA A 369 -4.45 5.22 2.40
CA ALA A 369 -3.55 4.14 2.06
C ALA A 369 -2.17 4.28 2.74
N ASP A 370 -1.68 5.50 2.94
CA ASP A 370 -0.44 5.75 3.69
C ASP A 370 -0.60 5.45 5.19
N ALA A 371 -1.72 5.86 5.79
CA ALA A 371 -2.04 5.54 7.18
C ALA A 371 -2.16 4.02 7.39
N GLU A 372 -2.95 3.34 6.57
CA GLU A 372 -3.14 1.89 6.64
C GLU A 372 -1.83 1.15 6.41
N GLY A 373 -0.99 1.63 5.49
CA GLY A 373 0.34 1.08 5.25
C GLY A 373 1.31 1.19 6.44
N LYS A 374 1.04 2.07 7.39
CA LYS A 374 1.77 2.24 8.66
C LYS A 374 1.00 1.69 9.86
N ASN A 375 0.00 0.84 9.63
CA ASN A 375 -0.93 0.32 10.65
C ASN A 375 -1.57 1.42 11.52
N ILE A 376 -1.83 2.59 10.93
CA ILE A 376 -2.51 3.70 11.61
C ILE A 376 -3.98 3.69 11.23
N VAL A 377 -4.85 3.57 12.23
CA VAL A 377 -6.31 3.70 12.04
C VAL A 377 -6.68 5.17 12.10
N THR A 378 -7.23 5.67 11.02
CA THR A 378 -7.82 7.00 11.00
C THR A 378 -9.31 6.91 11.37
N MET A 379 -9.74 7.78 12.28
CA MET A 379 -11.14 7.93 12.71
C MET A 379 -11.54 9.39 12.53
N THR A 380 -12.76 9.65 12.09
CA THR A 380 -13.26 11.03 11.98
C THR A 380 -14.48 11.26 12.83
N LEU A 381 -14.41 12.25 13.71
CA LEU A 381 -15.51 12.82 14.47
C LEU A 381 -15.95 14.10 13.75
N HIS A 382 -16.99 13.99 12.94
CA HIS A 382 -17.48 15.09 12.12
C HIS A 382 -18.63 15.83 12.80
N LEU A 383 -18.36 17.03 13.27
CA LEU A 383 -19.37 17.92 13.88
C LEU A 383 -20.25 18.50 12.77
N LYS A 384 -21.47 18.00 12.60
CA LYS A 384 -22.42 18.53 11.60
C LYS A 384 -23.05 19.82 12.11
N THR A 385 -22.28 20.88 12.11
CA THR A 385 -22.70 22.20 12.60
C THR A 385 -23.63 22.89 11.60
N PRO A 386 -24.56 23.75 12.05
CA PRO A 386 -25.41 24.52 11.12
C PRO A 386 -24.60 25.42 10.16
N THR A 387 -23.40 25.86 10.58
CA THR A 387 -22.53 26.75 9.79
C THR A 387 -22.02 26.06 8.52
N GLY A 388 -21.73 24.74 8.57
CA GLY A 388 -21.25 23.98 7.42
C GLY A 388 -22.26 23.84 6.30
N GLY A 389 -23.53 23.75 6.67
CA GLY A 389 -24.61 23.53 5.71
C GLY A 389 -24.64 22.12 5.12
N GLU A 390 -25.78 21.72 4.60
CA GLU A 390 -26.04 20.35 4.16
C GLU A 390 -25.08 19.90 3.04
N ALA A 391 -24.79 20.77 2.08
CA ALA A 391 -23.94 20.44 0.93
C ALA A 391 -22.47 20.17 1.34
N ASN A 392 -21.92 20.98 2.26
CA ASN A 392 -20.56 20.74 2.75
C ASN A 392 -20.50 19.48 3.61
N HIS A 393 -21.49 19.25 4.49
CA HIS A 393 -21.54 18.04 5.30
C HIS A 393 -21.67 16.77 4.47
N ALA A 394 -22.44 16.77 3.37
CA ALA A 394 -22.52 15.64 2.45
C ALA A 394 -21.19 15.38 1.74
N TYR A 395 -20.50 16.44 1.30
CA TYR A 395 -19.15 16.33 0.74
C TYR A 395 -18.15 15.79 1.77
N ALA A 396 -18.11 16.39 2.97
CA ALA A 396 -17.24 15.99 4.06
C ALA A 396 -17.46 14.52 4.47
N GLU A 397 -18.73 14.10 4.60
CA GLU A 397 -19.07 12.71 4.92
C GLU A 397 -18.52 11.73 3.88
N SER A 398 -18.71 12.02 2.58
CA SER A 398 -18.18 11.17 1.50
C SER A 398 -16.66 11.02 1.61
N LYS A 399 -15.95 12.11 1.85
CA LYS A 399 -14.48 12.12 1.94
C LYS A 399 -13.96 11.48 3.22
N TYR A 400 -14.55 11.78 4.36
CA TYR A 400 -14.10 11.25 5.63
C TYR A 400 -14.47 9.79 5.87
N ARG A 401 -15.52 9.27 5.22
CA ARG A 401 -15.77 7.82 5.18
C ARG A 401 -14.65 7.08 4.44
N ALA A 402 -14.15 7.62 3.34
CA ALA A 402 -13.00 7.06 2.64
C ALA A 402 -11.73 7.15 3.49
N LEU A 403 -11.43 8.35 4.06
CA LEU A 403 -10.26 8.55 4.93
C LEU A 403 -10.26 7.61 6.14
N SER A 404 -11.43 7.35 6.73
CA SER A 404 -11.58 6.56 7.95
C SER A 404 -11.89 5.08 7.68
N THR A 405 -11.47 4.56 6.52
CA THR A 405 -11.58 3.14 6.19
C THR A 405 -10.32 2.40 6.67
N TYR A 406 -10.51 1.32 7.42
CA TYR A 406 -9.45 0.42 7.85
C TYR A 406 -9.99 -1.02 7.89
N ALA A 407 -9.23 -1.99 7.36
CA ALA A 407 -9.64 -3.39 7.27
C ALA A 407 -11.05 -3.57 6.66
N GLY A 408 -11.38 -2.76 5.63
CA GLY A 408 -12.66 -2.79 4.93
C GLY A 408 -13.85 -2.19 5.68
N ARG A 409 -13.65 -1.56 6.84
CA ARG A 409 -14.68 -0.92 7.65
C ARG A 409 -14.44 0.58 7.81
N GLN A 410 -15.53 1.35 8.02
CA GLN A 410 -15.50 2.80 8.09
C GLN A 410 -15.71 3.30 9.53
N TYR A 411 -14.71 4.01 10.06
CA TYR A 411 -14.71 4.58 11.41
C TYR A 411 -15.03 6.08 11.39
N TYR A 412 -16.13 6.41 10.73
CA TYR A 412 -16.67 7.75 10.62
C TYR A 412 -17.84 7.93 11.59
N PHE A 413 -17.77 8.95 12.45
CA PHE A 413 -18.74 9.23 13.51
C PHE A 413 -19.33 10.63 13.31
N PRO A 414 -20.56 10.74 12.76
CA PRO A 414 -21.25 12.01 12.68
C PRO A 414 -21.74 12.45 14.07
N ILE A 415 -21.53 13.73 14.39
CA ILE A 415 -21.99 14.37 15.63
C ILE A 415 -23.02 15.42 15.25
N GLU A 416 -24.28 15.03 15.28
CA GLU A 416 -25.41 15.84 14.82
C GLU A 416 -25.53 17.14 15.61
N GLY A 417 -25.60 18.27 14.89
CA GLY A 417 -25.67 19.60 15.45
C GLY A 417 -24.44 20.04 16.25
N GLY A 418 -23.36 19.26 16.26
CA GLY A 418 -22.19 19.48 17.10
C GLY A 418 -22.54 19.47 18.61
N SER A 419 -23.56 18.70 19.04
CA SER A 419 -24.02 18.67 20.41
C SER A 419 -23.03 18.00 21.35
N GLU A 420 -22.88 18.55 22.58
CA GLU A 420 -21.98 17.99 23.61
C GLU A 420 -22.39 16.56 23.97
N GLU A 421 -23.70 16.27 24.09
CA GLU A 421 -24.22 14.96 24.44
C GLU A 421 -23.88 13.90 23.37
N ALA A 422 -24.08 14.21 22.08
CA ALA A 422 -23.75 13.30 21.00
C ALA A 422 -22.23 13.05 20.94
N PHE A 423 -21.42 14.10 21.16
CA PHE A 423 -19.97 13.97 21.20
C PHE A 423 -19.48 13.12 22.37
N GLU A 424 -19.99 13.36 23.60
CA GLU A 424 -19.67 12.54 24.77
C GLU A 424 -20.10 11.07 24.59
N GLY A 425 -21.21 10.82 23.89
CA GLY A 425 -21.65 9.49 23.52
C GLY A 425 -20.66 8.76 22.64
N VAL A 426 -20.17 9.42 21.58
CA VAL A 426 -19.13 8.87 20.69
C VAL A 426 -17.81 8.67 21.43
N ALA A 427 -17.36 9.67 22.19
CA ALA A 427 -16.11 9.59 22.96
C ALA A 427 -16.14 8.45 23.97
N THR A 428 -17.29 8.22 24.62
CA THR A 428 -17.46 7.12 25.57
C THR A 428 -17.32 5.75 24.88
N ARG A 429 -17.92 5.58 23.71
CA ARG A 429 -17.76 4.35 22.92
C ARG A 429 -16.30 4.13 22.48
N LEU A 430 -15.61 5.19 22.05
CA LEU A 430 -14.18 5.11 21.70
C LEU A 430 -13.32 4.70 22.90
N VAL A 431 -13.53 5.28 24.08
CA VAL A 431 -12.81 4.89 25.31
C VAL A 431 -13.02 3.40 25.62
N THR A 432 -14.27 2.95 25.55
CA THR A 432 -14.60 1.54 25.79
C THR A 432 -13.93 0.65 24.75
N ALA A 433 -14.02 1.01 23.46
CA ALA A 433 -13.41 0.27 22.38
C ALA A 433 -11.89 0.14 22.56
N ILE A 434 -11.19 1.26 22.78
CA ILE A 434 -9.74 1.26 22.97
C ILE A 434 -9.35 0.41 24.18
N THR A 435 -10.13 0.48 25.28
CA THR A 435 -9.92 -0.36 26.46
C THR A 435 -10.07 -1.84 26.14
N ASP A 436 -11.11 -2.19 25.38
CA ASP A 436 -11.35 -3.57 24.97
C ASP A 436 -10.31 -4.06 23.96
N HIS A 437 -9.83 -3.19 23.05
CA HIS A 437 -8.77 -3.54 22.12
C HIS A 437 -7.49 -3.97 22.85
N VAL A 438 -7.08 -3.23 23.89
CA VAL A 438 -5.94 -3.59 24.72
C VAL A 438 -6.17 -4.94 25.41
N ARG A 439 -7.37 -5.16 25.97
CA ARG A 439 -7.71 -6.44 26.62
C ARG A 439 -7.69 -7.60 25.65
N VAL A 440 -8.33 -7.43 24.48
CA VAL A 440 -8.36 -8.46 23.43
C VAL A 440 -6.96 -8.75 22.92
N ALA A 441 -6.11 -7.73 22.70
CA ALA A 441 -4.73 -7.91 22.31
C ALA A 441 -3.90 -8.69 23.33
N ARG A 442 -4.20 -8.53 24.63
CA ARG A 442 -3.59 -9.29 25.73
C ARG A 442 -4.18 -10.70 25.92
N GLY A 443 -5.15 -11.10 25.06
CA GLY A 443 -5.79 -12.41 25.17
C GLY A 443 -6.96 -12.46 26.16
N GLU A 444 -7.39 -11.32 26.67
CA GLU A 444 -8.58 -11.18 27.53
C GLU A 444 -9.84 -11.03 26.67
N GLY A 445 -11.00 -11.42 27.17
CA GLY A 445 -12.27 -11.31 26.42
C GLY A 445 -12.74 -9.86 26.26
N ALA A 446 -13.38 -9.53 25.12
CA ALA A 446 -14.04 -8.25 24.90
C ALA A 446 -15.34 -8.14 25.72
N VAL A 447 -15.65 -6.92 26.17
CA VAL A 447 -16.85 -6.61 26.97
C VAL A 447 -17.93 -5.89 26.15
N LEU A 448 -17.57 -5.39 24.95
CA LEU A 448 -18.50 -4.65 24.08
C LEU A 448 -19.71 -5.50 23.67
N SER A 449 -20.89 -4.89 23.74
CA SER A 449 -22.13 -5.49 23.25
C SER A 449 -22.19 -5.50 21.74
N GLU A 450 -22.85 -6.50 21.16
CA GLU A 450 -23.00 -6.72 19.71
C GLU A 450 -24.04 -5.79 19.05
N ASP A 451 -24.29 -4.57 19.57
CA ASP A 451 -25.03 -3.58 18.79
C ASP A 451 -24.17 -3.10 17.59
N GLU A 452 -24.83 -2.63 16.52
CA GLU A 452 -24.19 -2.36 15.23
C GLU A 452 -22.93 -1.46 15.33
N ALA A 453 -22.92 -0.48 16.22
CA ALA A 453 -21.76 0.38 16.48
C ALA A 453 -20.69 -0.28 17.35
N GLY A 454 -21.08 -1.24 18.21
CA GLY A 454 -20.16 -2.05 19.01
C GLY A 454 -19.47 -3.14 18.19
N ALA A 455 -20.18 -3.74 17.24
CA ALA A 455 -19.64 -4.78 16.37
C ALA A 455 -18.43 -4.29 15.55
N ASP A 456 -18.52 -3.10 14.93
CA ASP A 456 -17.42 -2.53 14.15
C ASP A 456 -16.19 -2.25 15.02
N LEU A 457 -16.40 -1.80 16.26
CA LEU A 457 -15.29 -1.53 17.18
C LEU A 457 -14.67 -2.84 17.73
N VAL A 458 -15.46 -3.90 17.92
CA VAL A 458 -14.94 -5.24 18.28
C VAL A 458 -14.07 -5.80 17.15
N GLU A 459 -14.54 -5.66 15.90
CA GLU A 459 -13.75 -6.09 14.74
C GLU A 459 -12.44 -5.29 14.58
N LEU A 460 -12.45 -3.98 14.91
CA LEU A 460 -11.22 -3.19 14.95
C LEU A 460 -10.24 -3.75 16.00
N GLY A 461 -10.70 -4.12 17.18
CA GLY A 461 -9.87 -4.76 18.20
C GLY A 461 -9.27 -6.08 17.74
N ARG A 462 -10.04 -6.88 17.02
CA ARG A 462 -9.52 -8.12 16.39
C ARG A 462 -8.49 -7.82 15.31
N ALA A 463 -8.74 -6.83 14.45
CA ALA A 463 -7.80 -6.40 13.42
C ALA A 463 -6.45 -5.96 14.01
N MET A 464 -6.50 -5.15 15.09
CA MET A 464 -5.30 -4.72 15.81
C MET A 464 -4.56 -5.89 16.46
N ARG A 465 -5.29 -6.82 17.06
CA ARG A 465 -4.67 -8.04 17.64
C ARG A 465 -3.97 -8.87 16.57
N LEU A 466 -4.60 -9.10 15.43
CA LEU A 466 -4.00 -9.88 14.35
C LEU A 466 -2.73 -9.20 13.82
N ALA A 467 -2.74 -7.88 13.68
CA ALA A 467 -1.56 -7.10 13.30
C ALA A 467 -0.44 -7.18 14.35
N TYR A 468 -0.78 -7.05 15.63
CA TYR A 468 0.18 -7.20 16.73
C TYR A 468 0.82 -8.58 16.77
N LEU A 469 0.02 -9.65 16.70
CA LEU A 469 0.56 -11.02 16.70
C LEU A 469 1.41 -11.26 15.46
N GLY A 470 1.00 -10.75 14.29
CA GLY A 470 1.79 -10.83 13.07
C GLY A 470 3.13 -10.14 13.19
N SER A 471 3.19 -8.94 13.78
CA SER A 471 4.46 -8.21 13.98
C SER A 471 5.41 -8.89 14.99
N LYS A 472 4.87 -9.65 15.96
CA LYS A 472 5.68 -10.37 16.96
C LYS A 472 6.15 -11.75 16.47
N ASN A 473 5.29 -12.47 15.75
CA ASN A 473 5.53 -13.87 15.37
C ASN A 473 6.00 -14.03 13.92
N GLY A 474 5.83 -12.99 13.10
CA GLY A 474 6.05 -13.03 11.66
C GLY A 474 4.96 -13.82 10.92
N THR A 475 4.86 -13.68 9.60
CA THR A 475 4.00 -14.54 8.80
C THR A 475 4.59 -15.93 8.67
N GLN A 476 3.81 -16.93 9.02
CA GLN A 476 4.00 -18.24 8.43
C GLN A 476 3.30 -18.21 7.06
N ALA A 477 4.05 -17.95 6.00
CA ALA A 477 3.49 -18.08 4.66
C ALA A 477 2.88 -19.47 4.50
N PRO A 478 1.75 -19.62 3.78
CA PRO A 478 1.12 -20.93 3.58
C PRO A 478 2.14 -21.93 3.04
N ASN A 479 2.18 -23.12 3.62
CA ASN A 479 3.12 -24.15 3.23
C ASN A 479 2.65 -24.89 1.95
N VAL A 480 2.61 -24.14 0.86
CA VAL A 480 2.21 -24.67 -0.45
C VAL A 480 3.12 -24.11 -1.54
N ILE A 481 3.59 -24.98 -2.43
CA ILE A 481 4.41 -24.54 -3.56
C ILE A 481 3.56 -23.81 -4.61
N ARG A 482 2.31 -24.27 -4.84
CA ARG A 482 1.32 -23.68 -5.76
C ARG A 482 -0.10 -23.95 -5.27
N GLY A 483 -0.97 -22.97 -5.43
CA GLY A 483 -2.39 -23.14 -5.10
C GLY A 483 -3.23 -22.00 -5.67
N TRP A 484 -4.50 -22.30 -5.95
CA TRP A 484 -5.49 -21.35 -6.45
C TRP A 484 -6.31 -20.76 -5.31
N MET A 485 -6.48 -19.45 -5.32
CA MET A 485 -7.30 -18.72 -4.36
C MET A 485 -7.96 -17.50 -5.01
N SER A 486 -8.96 -16.95 -4.33
CA SER A 486 -9.66 -15.75 -4.75
C SER A 486 -9.06 -14.51 -4.08
N ASP A 487 -9.10 -13.36 -4.75
CA ASP A 487 -8.78 -12.06 -4.15
C ASP A 487 -9.82 -11.63 -3.12
N LYS A 488 -11.08 -12.08 -3.26
CA LYS A 488 -12.19 -11.76 -2.35
C LYS A 488 -12.53 -12.93 -1.44
N ALA A 489 -13.10 -12.62 -0.28
CA ALA A 489 -13.59 -13.62 0.65
C ALA A 489 -14.74 -14.41 0.01
N VAL A 490 -14.66 -15.75 0.07
CA VAL A 490 -15.54 -16.67 -0.67
C VAL A 490 -17.03 -16.47 -0.33
N GLU A 491 -17.37 -16.26 0.93
CA GLU A 491 -18.76 -16.03 1.36
C GLU A 491 -19.14 -14.56 1.56
N ALA A 492 -18.15 -13.65 1.51
CA ALA A 492 -18.33 -12.21 1.70
C ALA A 492 -17.61 -11.45 0.57
N PRO A 493 -18.13 -11.51 -0.67
CA PRO A 493 -17.44 -11.01 -1.87
C PRO A 493 -17.17 -9.49 -1.87
N GLN A 494 -17.81 -8.73 -0.99
CA GLN A 494 -17.50 -7.32 -0.74
C GLN A 494 -16.18 -7.13 0.04
N SER A 495 -15.64 -8.18 0.66
CA SER A 495 -14.42 -8.11 1.46
C SER A 495 -13.23 -8.65 0.66
N LEU A 496 -12.23 -7.80 0.44
CA LEU A 496 -10.95 -8.22 -0.14
C LEU A 496 -10.20 -9.08 0.88
N SER A 497 -9.70 -10.23 0.45
CA SER A 497 -8.90 -11.15 1.29
C SER A 497 -7.43 -11.17 0.90
N VAL A 498 -7.15 -10.98 -0.38
CA VAL A 498 -5.80 -10.85 -0.92
C VAL A 498 -5.77 -9.67 -1.87
N GLU A 499 -4.91 -8.74 -1.60
CA GLU A 499 -4.67 -7.59 -2.47
C GLU A 499 -3.52 -7.91 -3.43
N PRO A 500 -3.76 -7.92 -4.74
CA PRO A 500 -2.67 -7.98 -5.72
C PRO A 500 -1.85 -6.69 -5.67
N ARG A 501 -0.53 -6.82 -5.62
CA ARG A 501 0.42 -5.70 -5.59
C ARG A 501 1.52 -5.91 -6.60
N LEU A 502 2.04 -4.82 -7.15
CA LEU A 502 3.19 -4.85 -8.04
C LEU A 502 4.48 -4.77 -7.21
N LEU A 503 5.33 -5.79 -7.28
CA LEU A 503 6.65 -5.72 -6.69
C LEU A 503 7.59 -4.92 -7.62
N ILE A 504 7.87 -3.70 -7.23
CA ILE A 504 8.61 -2.72 -8.03
C ILE A 504 9.92 -2.35 -7.35
N THR A 505 10.98 -2.19 -8.13
CA THR A 505 12.25 -1.65 -7.64
C THR A 505 12.21 -0.12 -7.52
N LYS A 506 13.08 0.45 -6.70
CA LYS A 506 13.22 1.90 -6.55
C LYS A 506 13.57 2.58 -7.88
N ASN A 507 14.41 1.93 -8.71
CA ASN A 507 14.71 2.42 -10.06
C ASN A 507 13.47 2.41 -10.97
N GLU A 508 12.66 1.35 -10.92
CA GLU A 508 11.41 1.27 -11.71
C GLU A 508 10.41 2.34 -11.26
N MET A 509 10.26 2.56 -9.95
CA MET A 509 9.40 3.65 -9.45
C MET A 509 9.92 5.03 -9.87
N ALA A 510 11.23 5.27 -9.85
CA ALA A 510 11.81 6.52 -10.32
C ALA A 510 11.49 6.75 -11.81
N THR A 511 11.61 5.71 -12.63
CA THR A 511 11.25 5.74 -14.06
C THR A 511 9.76 6.03 -14.25
N MET A 512 8.88 5.40 -13.45
CA MET A 512 7.43 5.69 -13.49
C MET A 512 7.12 7.12 -13.07
N ALA A 513 7.81 7.65 -12.06
CA ALA A 513 7.67 9.04 -11.65
C ALA A 513 8.08 10.02 -12.76
N GLU A 514 9.17 9.75 -13.46
CA GLU A 514 9.60 10.54 -14.62
C GLU A 514 8.58 10.49 -15.76
N LEU A 515 8.01 9.30 -16.01
CA LEU A 515 6.94 9.13 -17.00
C LEU A 515 5.72 9.97 -16.64
N LEU A 516 5.24 9.85 -15.41
CA LEU A 516 4.09 10.63 -14.93
C LEU A 516 4.35 12.15 -15.00
N ASP A 517 5.54 12.61 -14.60
CA ASP A 517 5.91 14.03 -14.70
C ASP A 517 5.84 14.53 -16.15
N ASN A 518 6.35 13.74 -17.09
CA ASN A 518 6.27 14.05 -18.50
C ASN A 518 4.82 14.08 -19.00
N LEU A 519 4.00 13.10 -18.63
CA LEU A 519 2.59 13.03 -19.02
C LEU A 519 1.78 14.21 -18.45
N VAL A 520 2.01 14.57 -17.20
CA VAL A 520 1.36 15.74 -16.57
C VAL A 520 1.73 17.02 -17.32
N ARG A 521 3.02 17.27 -17.61
CA ARG A 521 3.47 18.45 -18.34
C ARG A 521 2.89 18.53 -19.75
N LEU A 522 2.87 17.41 -20.47
CA LEU A 522 2.28 17.35 -21.81
C LEU A 522 0.77 17.58 -21.78
N GLY A 523 0.08 16.98 -20.80
CA GLY A 523 -1.36 17.16 -20.61
C GLY A 523 -1.72 18.60 -20.28
N GLU A 524 -0.93 19.31 -19.48
CA GLU A 524 -1.11 20.72 -19.16
C GLU A 524 -0.92 21.64 -20.37
N GLN A 525 0.00 21.30 -21.27
CA GLN A 525 0.26 22.05 -22.49
C GLN A 525 -0.81 21.83 -23.56
N SER A 526 -1.48 20.68 -23.56
CA SER A 526 -2.45 20.25 -24.59
C SER A 526 -3.91 20.60 -24.27
N GLN A 527 -4.18 21.75 -23.65
CA GLN A 527 -5.54 22.12 -23.22
C GLN A 527 -6.47 22.58 -24.37
N GLY A 528 -5.96 22.79 -25.59
CA GLY A 528 -6.72 23.19 -26.78
C GLY A 528 -7.10 22.02 -27.69
N GLY A 529 -8.16 22.19 -28.53
CA GLY A 529 -8.72 21.11 -29.37
C GLY A 529 -7.73 20.46 -30.35
N ASP A 530 -6.91 21.25 -31.04
CA ASP A 530 -5.91 20.73 -32.00
C ASP A 530 -4.67 20.17 -31.30
N ASP A 531 -4.40 20.58 -30.06
CA ASP A 531 -3.27 20.10 -29.26
C ASP A 531 -3.55 18.74 -28.62
N ALA A 532 -4.81 18.33 -28.49
CA ALA A 532 -5.19 17.04 -27.91
C ALA A 532 -4.69 15.85 -28.75
N LEU A 533 -4.67 15.98 -30.07
CA LEU A 533 -4.13 14.98 -31.00
C LEU A 533 -2.62 14.86 -30.87
N ASN A 534 -1.93 15.99 -30.64
CA ASN A 534 -0.49 16.01 -30.40
C ASN A 534 -0.10 15.36 -29.08
N PHE A 535 -0.97 15.39 -28.07
CA PHE A 535 -0.71 14.77 -26.76
C PHE A 535 -0.41 13.27 -26.89
N PHE A 536 -1.30 12.51 -27.56
CA PHE A 536 -1.10 11.07 -27.75
C PHE A 536 0.17 10.73 -28.53
N THR A 537 0.48 11.50 -29.58
CA THR A 537 1.71 11.33 -30.34
C THR A 537 2.96 11.59 -29.48
N GLN A 538 2.92 12.64 -28.66
CA GLN A 538 4.02 12.98 -27.75
C GLN A 538 4.16 11.97 -26.61
N VAL A 539 3.06 11.50 -26.03
CA VAL A 539 3.04 10.44 -25.01
C VAL A 539 3.67 9.16 -25.55
N ARG A 540 3.27 8.74 -26.76
CA ARG A 540 3.88 7.60 -27.45
C ARG A 540 5.39 7.80 -27.64
N GLY A 541 5.84 9.01 -27.99
CA GLY A 541 7.25 9.36 -28.09
C GLY A 541 8.01 9.23 -26.76
N VAL A 542 7.45 9.77 -25.68
CA VAL A 542 8.05 9.68 -24.34
C VAL A 542 8.17 8.22 -23.87
N ILE A 543 7.12 7.43 -24.08
CA ILE A 543 7.13 6.00 -23.73
C ILE A 543 8.16 5.25 -24.58
N ALA A 544 8.32 5.62 -25.88
CA ALA A 544 9.34 5.05 -26.77
C ALA A 544 10.76 5.33 -26.30
N ASP A 545 11.01 6.56 -25.85
CA ASP A 545 12.33 6.97 -25.36
C ASP A 545 12.70 6.26 -24.05
N MET A 546 11.70 5.88 -23.23
CA MET A 546 11.89 5.17 -21.97
C MET A 546 11.98 3.65 -22.15
N ALA A 547 11.62 3.11 -23.32
CA ALA A 547 11.76 1.69 -23.60
C ALA A 547 13.26 1.30 -23.60
N THR A 548 13.58 0.22 -22.88
CA THR A 548 14.97 -0.28 -22.72
C THR A 548 15.63 -0.76 -24.01
N ASN A 549 14.89 -0.77 -25.11
CA ASN A 549 15.45 -1.08 -26.44
C ASN A 549 14.90 -0.12 -27.51
N PRO A 550 15.65 0.94 -27.84
CA PRO A 550 15.23 1.94 -28.84
C PRO A 550 15.10 1.38 -30.27
N GLU A 551 15.63 0.19 -30.57
CA GLU A 551 15.47 -0.45 -31.87
C GLU A 551 14.15 -1.23 -32.01
N ARG A 552 13.50 -1.57 -30.91
CA ARG A 552 12.16 -2.17 -30.89
C ARG A 552 11.14 -1.05 -30.72
N ARG A 553 10.52 -0.68 -31.81
CA ARG A 553 9.45 0.31 -31.83
C ARG A 553 8.31 -0.17 -30.93
N LEU A 554 7.82 0.72 -30.09
CA LEU A 554 6.53 0.58 -29.43
C LEU A 554 5.48 0.03 -30.40
N ASN A 555 4.50 -0.66 -29.88
CA ASN A 555 3.30 -0.95 -30.64
C ASN A 555 2.61 0.38 -30.97
N THR A 556 3.03 0.99 -32.08
CA THR A 556 2.50 2.27 -32.57
C THR A 556 1.06 2.13 -33.05
N ASP A 557 0.58 0.90 -33.21
CA ASP A 557 -0.77 0.57 -33.64
C ASP A 557 -1.73 0.35 -32.46
N ALA A 558 -1.25 0.52 -31.22
CA ALA A 558 -2.11 0.43 -30.04
C ALA A 558 -3.09 1.61 -30.00
N ASP A 559 -4.37 1.28 -29.92
CA ASP A 559 -5.46 2.27 -29.86
C ASP A 559 -5.57 2.96 -28.48
N THR A 560 -4.94 2.39 -27.45
CA THR A 560 -4.99 2.86 -26.06
C THR A 560 -3.60 3.18 -25.51
N LEU A 561 -3.54 4.01 -24.47
CA LEU A 561 -2.28 4.25 -23.76
C LEU A 561 -1.76 2.97 -23.04
N GLY A 562 -2.67 2.09 -22.61
CA GLY A 562 -2.31 0.79 -22.00
C GLY A 562 -1.53 -0.08 -22.94
N GLY A 563 -1.95 -0.20 -24.21
CA GLY A 563 -1.23 -0.95 -25.23
C GLY A 563 0.19 -0.42 -25.50
N ALA A 564 0.45 0.84 -25.16
CA ALA A 564 1.80 1.41 -25.20
C ALA A 564 2.64 1.09 -23.94
N LEU A 565 1.97 0.84 -22.81
CA LEU A 565 2.59 0.45 -21.53
C LEU A 565 2.42 -1.07 -21.31
N GLU A 566 2.99 -1.89 -22.19
CA GLU A 566 2.79 -3.33 -22.28
C GLU A 566 2.77 -4.07 -20.93
N TYR A 567 3.65 -3.68 -20.01
CA TYR A 567 3.73 -4.37 -18.73
C TYR A 567 2.51 -4.09 -17.83
N LEU A 568 1.87 -2.91 -17.95
CA LEU A 568 0.63 -2.58 -17.23
C LEU A 568 -0.60 -3.22 -17.89
N GLU A 569 -0.58 -3.40 -19.22
CA GLU A 569 -1.68 -4.03 -19.95
C GLU A 569 -1.88 -5.50 -19.54
N GLN A 570 -0.81 -6.18 -19.16
CA GLN A 570 -0.83 -7.59 -18.74
C GLN A 570 -1.20 -7.78 -17.26
N LEU A 571 -1.43 -6.72 -16.50
CA LEU A 571 -1.84 -6.81 -15.09
C LEU A 571 -3.37 -6.91 -14.98
N PRO A 572 -3.90 -7.54 -13.92
CA PRO A 572 -5.32 -7.50 -13.60
C PRO A 572 -5.71 -6.11 -13.04
N TYR A 573 -5.37 -5.09 -13.79
CA TYR A 573 -5.55 -3.69 -13.41
C TYR A 573 -6.04 -2.86 -14.57
N ARG A 574 -7.06 -2.04 -14.33
CA ARG A 574 -7.66 -1.17 -15.34
C ARG A 574 -7.76 0.25 -14.79
N SER A 575 -7.14 1.21 -15.45
CA SER A 575 -7.28 2.62 -15.12
C SER A 575 -7.93 3.40 -16.26
N GLN A 576 -8.46 4.58 -15.93
CA GLN A 576 -8.98 5.50 -16.94
C GLN A 576 -7.87 5.94 -17.91
N LEU A 577 -6.65 6.07 -17.43
CA LEU A 577 -5.50 6.43 -18.26
C LEU A 577 -5.16 5.32 -19.25
N LEU A 578 -5.05 4.07 -18.79
CA LEU A 578 -4.72 2.92 -19.63
C LEU A 578 -5.77 2.66 -20.72
N GLN A 579 -7.05 2.88 -20.39
CA GLN A 579 -8.17 2.74 -21.32
C GLN A 579 -8.42 3.98 -22.17
N MET A 580 -7.62 5.04 -22.04
CA MET A 580 -7.81 6.29 -22.76
C MET A 580 -7.47 6.11 -24.23
N THR A 581 -8.40 6.46 -25.10
CA THR A 581 -8.23 6.58 -26.54
C THR A 581 -8.06 8.03 -26.94
N GLU A 582 -7.46 8.27 -28.11
CA GLU A 582 -7.30 9.61 -28.67
C GLU A 582 -8.64 10.35 -28.81
N ASP A 583 -9.68 9.64 -29.30
CA ASP A 583 -11.01 10.19 -29.46
C ASP A 583 -11.65 10.62 -28.13
N ARG A 584 -11.56 9.79 -27.08
CA ARG A 584 -12.09 10.12 -25.75
C ARG A 584 -11.33 11.28 -25.13
N TRP A 585 -10.01 11.33 -25.30
CA TRP A 585 -9.19 12.45 -24.86
C TRP A 585 -9.59 13.76 -25.53
N ALA A 586 -9.81 13.75 -26.85
CA ALA A 586 -10.21 14.92 -27.61
C ALA A 586 -11.61 15.45 -27.22
N GLN A 587 -12.55 14.56 -26.88
CA GLN A 587 -13.96 14.91 -26.67
C GLN A 587 -14.27 15.63 -25.36
N SER A 588 -13.51 15.41 -24.27
CA SER A 588 -13.88 15.89 -22.94
C SER A 588 -12.74 16.59 -22.21
N ALA A 589 -12.83 17.93 -22.12
CA ALA A 589 -11.90 18.74 -21.34
C ALA A 589 -11.96 18.42 -19.82
N MET A 590 -13.14 18.06 -19.30
CA MET A 590 -13.31 17.69 -17.90
C MET A 590 -12.60 16.36 -17.59
N LEU A 591 -12.76 15.36 -18.47
CA LEU A 591 -12.09 14.07 -18.33
C LEU A 591 -10.56 14.22 -18.40
N ARG A 592 -10.05 15.00 -19.37
CA ARG A 592 -8.61 15.30 -19.44
C ARG A 592 -8.08 15.88 -18.15
N ARG A 593 -8.78 16.89 -17.61
CA ARG A 593 -8.37 17.54 -16.36
C ARG A 593 -8.36 16.56 -15.18
N SER A 594 -9.39 15.75 -15.05
CA SER A 594 -9.48 14.73 -14.00
C SER A 594 -8.31 13.72 -14.07
N ILE A 595 -7.95 13.27 -15.28
CA ILE A 595 -6.83 12.33 -15.46
C ILE A 595 -5.48 13.00 -15.15
N ILE A 596 -5.26 14.25 -15.62
CA ILE A 596 -4.01 14.99 -15.31
C ILE A 596 -3.89 15.21 -13.81
N ASP A 597 -4.97 15.58 -13.14
CA ASP A 597 -4.97 15.78 -11.68
C ASP A 597 -4.68 14.48 -10.92
N GLY A 598 -5.28 13.35 -11.35
CA GLY A 598 -4.99 12.02 -10.79
C GLY A 598 -3.53 11.61 -10.99
N MET A 599 -2.97 11.83 -12.18
CA MET A 599 -1.54 11.57 -12.44
C MET A 599 -0.62 12.44 -11.55
N ARG A 600 -0.99 13.71 -11.31
CA ARG A 600 -0.22 14.61 -10.44
C ARG A 600 -0.22 14.13 -8.98
N GLN A 601 -1.37 13.67 -8.49
CA GLN A 601 -1.49 13.08 -7.15
C GLN A 601 -0.60 11.85 -7.01
N LYS A 602 -0.69 10.90 -7.96
CA LYS A 602 0.16 9.69 -7.97
C LYS A 602 1.65 10.03 -8.07
N LEU A 603 2.02 11.02 -8.89
CA LEU A 603 3.40 11.49 -8.98
C LEU A 603 3.92 12.04 -7.63
N THR A 604 3.09 12.80 -6.93
CA THR A 604 3.44 13.32 -5.60
C THR A 604 3.64 12.18 -4.61
N GLN A 605 2.76 11.17 -4.64
CA GLN A 605 2.89 9.97 -3.81
C GLN A 605 4.16 9.17 -4.13
N TYR A 606 4.49 8.97 -5.42
CA TYR A 606 5.73 8.28 -5.80
C TYR A 606 6.98 9.02 -5.34
N ARG A 607 6.99 10.35 -5.44
CA ARG A 607 8.08 11.18 -4.90
C ARG A 607 8.20 11.03 -3.39
N LYS A 608 7.08 10.99 -2.65
CA LYS A 608 7.08 10.74 -1.20
C LYS A 608 7.74 9.40 -0.89
N TRP A 609 7.31 8.31 -1.53
CA TRP A 609 7.87 6.98 -1.31
C TRP A 609 9.33 6.84 -1.73
N LEU A 610 9.76 7.47 -2.82
CA LEU A 610 11.16 7.42 -3.26
C LEU A 610 12.14 7.95 -2.21
N PHE A 611 11.70 8.90 -1.39
CA PHE A 611 12.51 9.51 -0.33
C PHE A 611 12.26 8.91 1.06
N ASP A 612 11.26 8.06 1.23
CA ASP A 612 10.98 7.38 2.50
C ASP A 612 11.77 6.06 2.58
N PRO A 613 12.81 5.97 3.44
CA PRO A 613 13.61 4.76 3.53
C PRO A 613 12.86 3.57 4.15
N GLN A 614 11.72 3.79 4.81
CA GLN A 614 10.98 2.75 5.53
C GLN A 614 10.15 1.86 4.60
N VAL A 615 9.88 2.30 3.37
CA VAL A 615 9.07 1.53 2.42
C VAL A 615 9.91 0.56 1.58
N TRP A 616 11.24 0.66 1.62
CA TRP A 616 12.14 -0.08 0.75
C TRP A 616 12.83 -1.24 1.44
N THR A 617 12.78 -2.42 0.85
CA THR A 617 13.37 -3.65 1.41
C THR A 617 14.30 -4.32 0.40
N ALA A 618 15.43 -4.86 0.85
CA ALA A 618 16.33 -5.66 0.01
C ALA A 618 15.79 -7.09 -0.12
N LEU A 619 15.71 -7.62 -1.36
CA LEU A 619 15.35 -9.03 -1.60
C LEU A 619 16.56 -9.96 -1.55
N HIS A 620 17.77 -9.43 -1.64
CA HIS A 620 19.00 -10.23 -1.60
C HIS A 620 20.15 -9.43 -0.99
N ASP A 621 21.12 -10.13 -0.46
CA ASP A 621 22.35 -9.52 0.06
C ASP A 621 23.10 -8.77 -1.04
N GLY A 622 23.59 -7.57 -0.72
CA GLY A 622 24.31 -6.71 -1.65
C GLY A 622 23.44 -5.98 -2.68
N ALA A 623 22.11 -5.94 -2.51
CA ALA A 623 21.24 -5.09 -3.30
C ALA A 623 21.66 -3.61 -3.17
N THR A 624 21.75 -2.92 -4.30
CA THR A 624 21.99 -1.47 -4.30
C THR A 624 20.72 -0.71 -3.97
N ASP A 625 20.83 0.57 -3.60
CA ASP A 625 19.67 1.42 -3.29
C ASP A 625 18.59 1.38 -4.38
N GLY A 626 18.97 1.38 -5.65
CA GLY A 626 18.03 1.30 -6.77
C GLY A 626 17.37 -0.07 -6.98
N GLU A 627 17.88 -1.13 -6.35
CA GLU A 627 17.37 -2.51 -6.44
C GLU A 627 16.50 -2.88 -5.25
N LEU A 628 16.38 -2.02 -4.26
CA LEU A 628 15.42 -2.20 -3.16
C LEU A 628 14.01 -2.24 -3.74
N VAL A 629 13.14 -3.04 -3.16
CA VAL A 629 11.78 -3.28 -3.66
C VAL A 629 10.71 -2.74 -2.72
N PHE A 630 9.54 -2.52 -3.31
CA PHE A 630 8.31 -2.12 -2.65
C PHE A 630 7.12 -2.85 -3.28
N ALA A 631 6.23 -3.40 -2.45
CA ALA A 631 5.00 -4.02 -2.90
C ALA A 631 3.91 -2.94 -3.05
N MET A 632 3.83 -2.35 -4.24
CA MET A 632 2.96 -1.21 -4.55
C MET A 632 1.53 -1.68 -4.81
N PRO A 633 0.51 -1.10 -4.14
CA PRO A 633 -0.90 -1.35 -4.43
C PRO A 633 -1.28 -0.96 -5.86
N PHE A 634 -2.25 -1.67 -6.46
CA PHE A 634 -2.65 -1.40 -7.85
C PHE A 634 -3.42 -0.09 -8.03
N ASP A 635 -4.14 0.37 -7.02
CA ASP A 635 -4.91 1.61 -7.04
C ASP A 635 -4.06 2.88 -7.25
N VAL A 636 -2.77 2.80 -6.88
CA VAL A 636 -1.81 3.87 -7.10
C VAL A 636 -1.02 3.74 -8.42
N LEU A 637 -1.24 2.70 -9.22
CA LEU A 637 -0.69 2.61 -10.58
C LEU A 637 -1.27 3.71 -11.49
N PRO A 638 -0.54 4.15 -12.54
CA PRO A 638 -0.95 5.21 -13.45
C PRO A 638 -2.30 5.02 -14.12
#